data_27744d1f612cccfaa923e033f7813756
#
_entry.id   27744d1f612cccfaa923e033f7813756
#
_cell.length_a   1.000
_cell.length_b   1.000
_cell.length_c   1.000
_cell.angle_alpha   90.00
_cell.angle_beta   90.00
_cell.angle_gamma   90.00
#
_symmetry.space_group_name_H-M   'P 1'
#
loop_
_entity.id
_entity.type
_entity.pdbx_description
1 polymer ?
#
loop_
_entity_poly.entity_id
_entity_poly.type
_entity_poly.pdbx_seq_one_letter_code
_entity_poly.pdbx_strand_id
1 'polypeptide(L)'
;MEPNIFDKVQDVDLKKTMENAYIDYAMSVIVSRAIPDVRDGLKPVQRRVLYALQSLGVTPDKKTKKCATIVGETMGKYHPHGDSSIYGSLVYMGQPWSMRHVLIDKQGNFGSEDGDSPAAMRYTEAKMSRLAGEMLAGINKNTVDFMPNFSNEYEEPVVLPSRFPNLLVNGATGIAVGMSTNIPPHNLREVIKGVDCIIDNKIAGRKTEIEELLPIIQGPDFPTGATILGKRGIEEAYRTGRGKIKMRAICEIEPMHNGKNRILVKELPYLVYRSRVIEKIAELVKDKRIDGITYIHDAAGKNSKAKIAIECRKDVNPHVILNQLYKHTQLQETFGVIMLCIVRGEPKILNLLEILEEFLAHQIQVVTRRTQYDLQKCEDRAHILEGLLKALDHIDEIVAIIRAAKNVEEAKQNLITRFAFTEVQAQAIVDMRLRALTGLERERLENEYQDLLAKIAYYKEILGDERRLLAVIKEELDVIADKYGEDRKTSFSYDDILDAEDLIADDDVVITSTSLGYIKRMSPENFRQQNRGGKGIKGMQTIEKDYIEDLFMTTNHHYIMFFTNMGRVFRIKGYEIPEASRTARGTALVNLLPLQEGEKVNASLCLRDPKDEQDLILTTKSGMVKKTALSEYANVRRNGLIAISLKEDDQLIEAKLLSKDENIILVTKKGMAIQFNEKDVRRTGRSSVGVIGIRLNDGDEVIGMQESSQGENMLVVSEKGYGKLTEKSAFKAQNRGGKGMRCYKITEKTGDLVGFKLCDQDREILLITTEGIMIRMSLENISIIGRNASGVKLMNIDKDGDTTIASVAKVRESENDGEEDSEADPGEDADTEIAEINGEDTKENQEE
;
A
#
# COMPACT_ATOMS: atom_id res chain seq x y z
N MET A 1 -15.72 -28.06 67.21
CA MET A 1 -14.89 -28.16 65.97
C MET A 1 -15.18 -26.90 65.18
N GLU A 2 -14.22 -25.95 65.21
CA GLU A 2 -14.29 -24.77 64.35
C GLU A 2 -14.14 -25.23 62.90
N PRO A 3 -14.97 -24.73 61.95
CA PRO A 3 -14.81 -25.14 60.58
C PRO A 3 -13.48 -24.58 60.04
N ASN A 4 -12.64 -25.48 59.54
CA ASN A 4 -11.37 -25.17 58.89
C ASN A 4 -11.63 -24.25 57.73
N ILE A 5 -11.00 -23.08 57.72
CA ILE A 5 -11.12 -22.02 56.69
C ILE A 5 -10.72 -22.53 55.29
N PHE A 6 -10.08 -23.70 55.19
CA PHE A 6 -9.60 -24.34 53.97
C PHE A 6 -10.62 -25.24 53.27
N ASP A 7 -11.82 -25.50 53.86
CA ASP A 7 -12.78 -26.46 53.31
C ASP A 7 -13.96 -25.84 52.54
N LYS A 8 -13.86 -24.62 52.11
CA LYS A 8 -14.83 -24.04 51.16
C LYS A 8 -14.40 -24.35 49.72
N VAL A 9 -14.73 -25.55 49.24
CA VAL A 9 -14.70 -25.85 47.81
C VAL A 9 -15.85 -25.06 47.17
N GLN A 10 -15.56 -24.12 46.37
CA GLN A 10 -16.52 -23.41 45.49
C GLN A 10 -16.45 -24.03 44.10
N ASP A 11 -17.60 -24.50 43.60
CA ASP A 11 -17.73 -24.91 42.20
C ASP A 11 -17.67 -23.66 41.35
N VAL A 12 -16.61 -23.56 40.53
CA VAL A 12 -16.37 -22.45 39.63
C VAL A 12 -16.49 -22.95 38.21
N ASP A 13 -17.34 -22.31 37.40
CA ASP A 13 -17.40 -22.56 35.97
C ASP A 13 -16.11 -22.07 35.31
N LEU A 14 -15.24 -23.01 34.93
CA LEU A 14 -13.94 -22.73 34.32
C LEU A 14 -14.09 -21.89 33.09
N LYS A 15 -15.09 -22.16 32.23
CA LYS A 15 -15.31 -21.40 31.00
C LYS A 15 -15.58 -19.92 31.29
N LYS A 16 -16.54 -19.66 32.18
CA LYS A 16 -16.95 -18.30 32.57
C LYS A 16 -15.82 -17.54 33.25
N THR A 17 -15.04 -18.22 34.09
CA THR A 17 -13.88 -17.64 34.77
C THR A 17 -12.79 -17.27 33.77
N MET A 18 -12.50 -18.14 32.79
CA MET A 18 -11.54 -17.87 31.71
C MET A 18 -11.99 -16.73 30.80
N GLU A 19 -13.28 -16.71 30.43
CA GLU A 19 -13.86 -15.64 29.62
C GLU A 19 -13.72 -14.28 30.32
N ASN A 20 -14.10 -14.19 31.58
CA ASN A 20 -13.98 -12.97 32.37
C ASN A 20 -12.52 -12.52 32.52
N ALA A 21 -11.62 -13.42 32.91
CA ALA A 21 -10.20 -13.13 33.06
C ALA A 21 -9.54 -12.67 31.73
N TYR A 22 -9.98 -13.26 30.61
CA TYR A 22 -9.50 -12.86 29.30
C TYR A 22 -10.02 -11.47 28.90
N ILE A 23 -11.27 -11.16 29.19
CA ILE A 23 -11.86 -9.83 28.97
C ILE A 23 -11.13 -8.79 29.80
N ASP A 24 -10.90 -9.03 31.09
CA ASP A 24 -10.18 -8.12 31.97
C ASP A 24 -8.74 -7.88 31.50
N TYR A 25 -8.05 -8.95 31.10
CA TYR A 25 -6.73 -8.84 30.51
C TYR A 25 -6.74 -8.05 29.21
N ALA A 26 -7.68 -8.33 28.30
CA ALA A 26 -7.81 -7.62 27.04
C ALA A 26 -8.08 -6.12 27.25
N MET A 27 -9.00 -5.77 28.15
CA MET A 27 -9.30 -4.39 28.50
C MET A 27 -8.08 -3.68 29.09
N SER A 28 -7.34 -4.34 29.98
CA SER A 28 -6.10 -3.79 30.54
C SER A 28 -5.05 -3.52 29.46
N VAL A 29 -4.85 -4.46 28.51
CA VAL A 29 -3.88 -4.28 27.41
C VAL A 29 -4.31 -3.18 26.46
N ILE A 30 -5.60 -3.04 26.17
CA ILE A 30 -6.13 -2.02 25.27
C ILE A 30 -6.00 -0.64 25.90
N VAL A 31 -6.57 -0.44 27.10
CA VAL A 31 -6.71 0.90 27.72
C VAL A 31 -5.42 1.34 28.42
N SER A 32 -4.69 0.39 29.07
CA SER A 32 -3.60 0.74 29.98
C SER A 32 -2.21 0.38 29.47
N ARG A 33 -2.05 -0.10 28.21
CA ARG A 33 -0.73 -0.55 27.72
C ARG A 33 -0.41 -0.14 26.29
N ALA A 34 -1.20 -0.60 25.29
CA ALA A 34 -0.76 -0.62 23.89
C ALA A 34 -1.26 0.58 23.06
N ILE A 35 -2.43 1.11 23.36
CA ILE A 35 -3.10 2.15 22.59
C ILE A 35 -2.84 3.53 23.21
N PRO A 36 -2.50 4.56 22.41
CA PRO A 36 -2.28 5.92 22.91
C PRO A 36 -3.60 6.63 23.21
N ASP A 37 -3.57 7.58 24.16
CA ASP A 37 -4.68 8.52 24.39
C ASP A 37 -4.68 9.59 23.29
N VAL A 38 -5.87 9.97 22.80
CA VAL A 38 -6.01 10.95 21.70
C VAL A 38 -5.49 12.33 22.08
N ARG A 39 -5.61 12.71 23.36
CA ARG A 39 -5.31 14.04 23.88
C ARG A 39 -3.81 14.36 23.92
N ASP A 40 -2.98 13.43 24.36
CA ASP A 40 -1.52 13.63 24.49
C ASP A 40 -0.70 12.71 23.55
N GLY A 41 -1.33 11.77 22.86
CA GLY A 41 -0.68 10.87 21.93
C GLY A 41 0.30 9.87 22.57
N LEU A 42 0.22 9.67 23.87
CA LEU A 42 1.15 8.84 24.63
C LEU A 42 0.52 7.54 25.11
N LYS A 43 1.32 6.50 25.11
CA LYS A 43 1.02 5.29 25.87
C LYS A 43 1.27 5.54 27.37
N PRO A 44 0.62 4.81 28.28
CA PRO A 44 0.82 5.00 29.71
C PRO A 44 2.29 4.96 30.15
N VAL A 45 3.10 4.03 29.65
CA VAL A 45 4.52 3.95 29.97
C VAL A 45 5.30 5.20 29.53
N GLN A 46 5.01 5.75 28.37
CA GLN A 46 5.67 6.96 27.86
C GLN A 46 5.31 8.17 28.70
N ARG A 47 4.04 8.32 29.04
CA ARG A 47 3.53 9.40 29.92
C ARG A 47 4.22 9.33 31.29
N ARG A 48 4.31 8.16 31.88
CA ARG A 48 4.95 7.92 33.18
C ARG A 48 6.44 8.22 33.16
N VAL A 49 7.15 7.88 32.07
CA VAL A 49 8.58 8.21 31.90
C VAL A 49 8.79 9.72 31.84
N LEU A 50 7.97 10.45 31.06
CA LEU A 50 8.06 11.92 30.98
C LEU A 50 7.73 12.57 32.32
N TYR A 51 6.72 12.08 33.03
CA TYR A 51 6.37 12.58 34.35
C TYR A 51 7.45 12.26 35.41
N ALA A 52 8.07 11.10 35.37
CA ALA A 52 9.21 10.75 36.24
C ALA A 52 10.42 11.66 35.98
N LEU A 53 10.70 12.03 34.72
CA LEU A 53 11.74 13.02 34.40
C LEU A 53 11.41 14.39 35.01
N GLN A 54 10.16 14.81 34.99
CA GLN A 54 9.70 16.05 35.61
C GLN A 54 9.87 16.00 37.12
N SER A 55 9.46 14.91 37.79
CA SER A 55 9.63 14.74 39.26
C SER A 55 11.09 14.71 39.68
N LEU A 56 11.97 14.10 38.86
CA LEU A 56 13.42 14.09 39.11
C LEU A 56 14.11 15.44 38.82
N GLY A 57 13.38 16.42 38.23
CA GLY A 57 13.94 17.70 37.81
C GLY A 57 14.94 17.58 36.67
N VAL A 58 14.81 16.55 35.80
CA VAL A 58 15.64 16.31 34.61
C VAL A 58 15.06 17.02 33.41
N THR A 59 14.98 18.33 33.51
CA THR A 59 14.44 19.25 32.51
C THR A 59 15.45 19.55 31.38
N PRO A 60 15.04 20.12 30.25
CA PRO A 60 15.91 20.37 29.09
C PRO A 60 17.18 21.20 29.40
N ASP A 61 17.07 22.12 30.34
CA ASP A 61 18.14 23.02 30.78
C ASP A 61 19.10 22.39 31.77
N LYS A 62 18.78 21.22 32.31
CA LYS A 62 19.61 20.47 33.27
C LYS A 62 20.54 19.45 32.60
N LYS A 63 21.48 18.94 33.37
CA LYS A 63 22.37 17.85 32.96
C LYS A 63 21.58 16.55 32.78
N THR A 64 22.07 15.67 31.89
CA THR A 64 21.57 14.31 31.74
C THR A 64 21.73 13.50 33.03
N LYS A 65 20.87 12.53 33.23
CA LYS A 65 21.00 11.48 34.25
C LYS A 65 21.10 10.11 33.60
N LYS A 66 21.71 9.15 34.34
CA LYS A 66 21.74 7.74 33.89
C LYS A 66 20.33 7.23 33.64
N CYS A 67 20.13 6.53 32.52
CA CYS A 67 18.84 5.94 32.19
C CYS A 67 18.37 4.98 33.30
N ALA A 68 19.28 4.27 33.95
CA ALA A 68 18.96 3.42 35.10
C ALA A 68 18.25 4.17 36.25
N THR A 69 18.61 5.43 36.52
CA THR A 69 17.95 6.27 37.53
C THR A 69 16.53 6.62 37.12
N ILE A 70 16.34 6.97 35.84
CA ILE A 70 15.01 7.34 35.29
C ILE A 70 14.09 6.13 35.28
N VAL A 71 14.62 4.98 34.84
CA VAL A 71 13.86 3.70 34.79
C VAL A 71 13.47 3.28 36.21
N GLY A 72 14.43 3.37 37.19
CA GLY A 72 14.17 3.04 38.59
C GLY A 72 13.06 3.92 39.20
N GLU A 73 13.10 5.23 38.97
CA GLU A 73 12.07 6.16 39.47
C GLU A 73 10.70 5.85 38.83
N THR A 74 10.68 5.59 37.52
CA THR A 74 9.42 5.26 36.78
C THR A 74 8.83 3.95 37.29
N MET A 75 9.66 2.91 37.45
CA MET A 75 9.27 1.60 37.94
C MET A 75 8.79 1.61 39.39
N GLY A 76 9.53 2.29 40.24
CA GLY A 76 9.21 2.30 41.65
C GLY A 76 7.99 3.10 42.04
N LYS A 77 7.67 4.17 41.31
CA LYS A 77 6.56 5.07 41.65
C LYS A 77 5.33 4.95 40.77
N TYR A 78 5.48 4.67 39.47
CA TYR A 78 4.39 4.87 38.52
C TYR A 78 4.06 3.64 37.65
N HIS A 79 5.06 2.81 37.29
CA HIS A 79 4.87 1.75 36.30
C HIS A 79 5.37 0.38 36.78
N PRO A 80 4.48 -0.45 37.38
CA PRO A 80 4.84 -1.74 38.02
C PRO A 80 5.10 -2.86 37.00
N HIS A 81 6.05 -2.65 36.08
CA HIS A 81 6.43 -3.60 35.02
C HIS A 81 7.96 -3.69 34.89
N GLY A 82 8.43 -4.65 34.09
CA GLY A 82 9.86 -4.91 33.91
C GLY A 82 10.64 -3.69 33.40
N ASP A 83 11.85 -3.51 33.93
CA ASP A 83 12.76 -2.42 33.62
C ASP A 83 13.13 -2.34 32.12
N SER A 84 13.26 -3.48 31.45
CA SER A 84 13.56 -3.57 30.02
C SER A 84 12.45 -2.94 29.15
N SER A 85 11.18 -3.08 29.54
CA SER A 85 10.05 -2.46 28.84
C SER A 85 10.06 -0.93 28.98
N ILE A 86 10.34 -0.46 30.21
CA ILE A 86 10.43 0.98 30.48
C ILE A 86 11.64 1.59 29.76
N TYR A 87 12.79 0.92 29.82
CA TYR A 87 13.99 1.36 29.11
C TYR A 87 13.80 1.36 27.62
N GLY A 88 13.18 0.32 27.04
CA GLY A 88 12.83 0.28 25.60
C GLY A 88 11.96 1.46 25.18
N SER A 89 10.98 1.84 25.98
CA SER A 89 10.12 3.01 25.73
C SER A 89 10.88 4.34 25.83
N LEU A 90 11.77 4.48 26.82
CA LEU A 90 12.67 5.64 26.98
C LEU A 90 13.58 5.79 25.76
N VAL A 91 14.18 4.69 25.32
CA VAL A 91 15.07 4.62 24.15
C VAL A 91 14.32 5.02 22.89
N TYR A 92 13.12 4.45 22.66
CA TYR A 92 12.28 4.76 21.50
C TYR A 92 12.01 6.25 21.38
N MET A 93 11.65 6.92 22.47
CA MET A 93 11.39 8.37 22.49
C MET A 93 12.63 9.23 22.20
N GLY A 94 13.84 8.65 22.26
CA GLY A 94 15.11 9.33 21.93
C GLY A 94 15.70 8.96 20.57
N GLN A 95 14.99 8.18 19.75
CA GLN A 95 15.47 7.73 18.43
C GLN A 95 14.97 8.63 17.30
N PRO A 96 15.84 9.38 16.60
CA PRO A 96 15.43 10.32 15.55
C PRO A 96 14.93 9.64 14.26
N TRP A 97 15.12 8.33 14.11
CA TRP A 97 14.56 7.53 13.00
C TRP A 97 13.22 6.88 13.35
N SER A 98 12.85 6.87 14.63
CA SER A 98 11.58 6.32 15.13
C SER A 98 10.53 7.40 15.39
N MET A 99 10.97 8.58 15.87
CA MET A 99 10.09 9.72 16.16
C MET A 99 10.41 10.90 15.24
N ARG A 100 9.37 11.56 14.75
CA ARG A 100 9.54 12.76 13.90
C ARG A 100 10.13 13.92 14.69
N HIS A 101 9.71 14.05 15.94
CA HIS A 101 10.28 14.95 16.93
C HIS A 101 10.58 14.18 18.22
N VAL A 102 11.84 14.03 18.56
CA VAL A 102 12.26 13.28 19.74
C VAL A 102 11.80 13.97 21.03
N LEU A 103 11.34 13.18 21.99
CA LEU A 103 10.92 13.67 23.31
C LEU A 103 12.04 13.53 24.36
N ILE A 104 13.08 12.77 24.06
CA ILE A 104 14.21 12.51 24.92
C ILE A 104 15.51 12.90 24.23
N ASP A 105 16.29 13.77 24.87
CA ASP A 105 17.68 14.05 24.48
C ASP A 105 18.58 12.98 25.09
N LYS A 106 19.33 12.29 24.23
CA LYS A 106 20.13 11.12 24.57
C LYS A 106 21.62 11.41 24.61
N GLN A 107 22.34 10.68 25.47
CA GLN A 107 23.78 10.59 25.47
C GLN A 107 24.19 9.12 25.58
N GLY A 108 25.03 8.65 24.64
CA GLY A 108 25.44 7.25 24.53
C GLY A 108 24.69 6.52 23.39
N ASN A 109 24.85 5.19 23.34
CA ASN A 109 24.28 4.37 22.30
C ASN A 109 22.80 3.99 22.61
N PHE A 110 21.87 4.54 21.84
CA PHE A 110 20.43 4.26 21.85
C PHE A 110 20.00 3.33 20.69
N GLY A 111 20.92 2.53 20.16
CA GLY A 111 20.70 1.71 18.97
C GLY A 111 21.00 2.47 17.68
N SER A 112 20.74 1.82 16.56
CA SER A 112 20.89 2.39 15.23
C SER A 112 19.62 2.20 14.39
N GLU A 113 19.54 2.86 13.23
CA GLU A 113 18.47 2.65 12.25
C GLU A 113 18.57 1.28 11.56
N ASP A 114 19.61 0.50 11.82
CA ASP A 114 19.81 -0.86 11.33
C ASP A 114 19.24 -1.94 12.25
N GLY A 115 18.66 -1.53 13.37
CA GLY A 115 18.07 -2.44 14.35
C GLY A 115 19.04 -2.90 15.45
N ASP A 116 20.22 -2.28 15.56
CA ASP A 116 21.14 -2.57 16.67
C ASP A 116 20.48 -2.23 18.01
N SER A 117 20.72 -3.09 18.98
CA SER A 117 20.23 -2.88 20.33
C SER A 117 20.92 -1.71 21.03
N PRO A 118 20.21 -0.96 21.89
CA PRO A 118 20.83 0.06 22.72
C PRO A 118 21.78 -0.55 23.72
N ALA A 119 22.77 0.23 24.16
CA ALA A 119 23.63 -0.16 25.27
C ALA A 119 22.81 -0.29 26.58
N ALA A 120 23.30 -1.08 27.54
CA ALA A 120 22.60 -1.25 28.81
C ALA A 120 22.40 0.11 29.52
N MET A 121 21.28 0.26 30.21
CA MET A 121 20.79 1.52 30.82
C MET A 121 21.79 2.16 31.82
N ARG A 122 22.76 1.39 32.35
CA ARG A 122 23.81 1.89 33.21
C ARG A 122 24.87 2.71 32.50
N TYR A 123 25.00 2.55 31.16
CA TYR A 123 25.96 3.28 30.33
C TYR A 123 25.35 4.51 29.65
N THR A 124 24.06 4.49 29.38
CA THR A 124 23.34 5.55 28.66
C THR A 124 22.80 6.60 29.61
N GLU A 125 22.65 7.82 29.10
CA GLU A 125 22.09 8.95 29.84
C GLU A 125 21.00 9.63 29.01
N ALA A 126 20.05 10.25 29.68
CA ALA A 126 18.92 10.92 29.07
C ALA A 126 18.46 12.14 29.87
N LYS A 127 17.79 13.04 29.18
CA LYS A 127 17.01 14.15 29.75
C LYS A 127 15.82 14.44 28.84
N MET A 128 14.85 15.24 29.29
CA MET A 128 13.78 15.73 28.44
C MET A 128 14.33 16.59 27.29
N SER A 129 13.76 16.44 26.11
CA SER A 129 13.95 17.39 25.01
C SER A 129 13.19 18.70 25.30
N ARG A 130 13.53 19.78 24.60
CA ARG A 130 12.80 21.06 24.73
C ARG A 130 11.33 20.92 24.38
N LEU A 131 11.01 20.15 23.34
CA LEU A 131 9.63 19.89 22.92
C LEU A 131 8.85 19.06 23.93
N ALA A 132 9.50 18.08 24.60
CA ALA A 132 8.87 17.34 25.70
C ALA A 132 8.51 18.25 26.89
N GLY A 133 9.27 19.33 27.08
CA GLY A 133 8.93 20.36 28.08
C GLY A 133 7.59 21.04 27.78
N GLU A 134 7.24 21.23 26.50
CA GLU A 134 5.93 21.81 26.10
C GLU A 134 4.78 20.82 26.39
N MET A 135 5.02 19.51 26.41
CA MET A 135 3.98 18.53 26.80
C MET A 135 3.63 18.60 28.28
N LEU A 136 4.57 19.01 29.13
CA LEU A 136 4.41 19.09 30.60
C LEU A 136 4.13 20.52 31.08
N ALA A 137 4.16 21.51 30.19
CA ALA A 137 4.02 22.91 30.52
C ALA A 137 2.69 23.17 31.24
N GLY A 138 2.78 23.74 32.45
CA GLY A 138 1.61 24.05 33.25
C GLY A 138 0.99 22.89 34.03
N ILE A 139 1.62 21.72 34.09
CA ILE A 139 1.09 20.55 34.84
C ILE A 139 0.84 20.86 36.32
N ASN A 140 1.62 21.76 36.91
CA ASN A 140 1.48 22.20 38.34
C ASN A 140 0.37 23.25 38.55
N LYS A 141 -0.38 23.61 37.51
CA LYS A 141 -1.44 24.61 37.54
C LYS A 141 -2.83 23.97 37.44
N ASN A 142 -3.01 22.79 37.94
CA ASN A 142 -4.27 22.04 37.93
C ASN A 142 -4.88 21.89 36.51
N THR A 143 -4.04 21.80 35.49
CA THR A 143 -4.49 21.75 34.07
C THR A 143 -5.08 20.43 33.65
N VAL A 144 -4.67 19.33 34.29
CA VAL A 144 -5.10 17.94 34.03
C VAL A 144 -5.46 17.26 35.35
N ASP A 145 -6.18 16.16 35.25
CA ASP A 145 -6.56 15.35 36.40
C ASP A 145 -5.44 14.42 36.79
N PHE A 146 -5.34 14.14 38.08
CA PHE A 146 -4.41 13.20 38.67
C PHE A 146 -5.17 12.00 39.24
N MET A 147 -4.55 10.85 39.23
CA MET A 147 -5.06 9.63 39.86
C MET A 147 -4.01 9.01 40.77
N PRO A 148 -4.42 8.24 41.79
CA PRO A 148 -3.47 7.49 42.60
C PRO A 148 -2.68 6.50 41.74
N ASN A 149 -1.41 6.32 42.07
CA ASN A 149 -0.56 5.28 41.46
C ASN A 149 -0.98 3.89 41.95
N PHE A 150 -0.30 2.83 41.47
CA PHE A 150 -0.59 1.44 41.82
C PHE A 150 -0.46 1.12 43.33
N SER A 151 0.34 1.90 44.11
CA SER A 151 0.50 1.71 45.56
C SER A 151 -0.36 2.65 46.41
N ASN A 152 -1.09 3.57 45.80
CA ASN A 152 -1.83 4.68 46.41
C ASN A 152 -0.95 5.61 47.28
N GLU A 153 0.36 5.64 47.08
CA GLU A 153 1.31 6.51 47.83
C GLU A 153 1.63 7.78 47.05
N TYR A 154 1.52 7.74 45.72
CA TYR A 154 1.84 8.87 44.84
C TYR A 154 0.68 9.11 43.88
N GLU A 155 0.65 10.29 43.30
CA GLU A 155 -0.29 10.65 42.23
C GLU A 155 0.42 10.70 40.88
N GLU A 156 -0.25 10.24 39.82
CA GLU A 156 0.20 10.33 38.46
C GLU A 156 -0.85 11.04 37.59
N PRO A 157 -0.44 11.79 36.55
CA PRO A 157 -1.39 12.47 35.67
C PRO A 157 -2.11 11.46 34.76
N VAL A 158 -3.44 11.61 34.64
CA VAL A 158 -4.26 10.81 33.73
C VAL A 158 -3.84 11.05 32.26
N VAL A 159 -3.50 12.30 31.94
CA VAL A 159 -3.05 12.78 30.64
C VAL A 159 -2.12 13.97 30.83
N LEU A 160 -1.21 14.23 29.90
CA LEU A 160 -0.38 15.44 29.94
C LEU A 160 -1.10 16.63 29.29
N PRO A 161 -0.76 17.88 29.69
CA PRO A 161 -1.28 19.10 29.04
C PRO A 161 -1.07 19.15 27.53
N SER A 162 0.07 18.67 27.04
CA SER A 162 0.40 18.45 25.62
C SER A 162 0.05 19.63 24.71
N ARG A 163 0.82 20.73 24.79
CA ARG A 163 0.54 21.99 24.05
C ARG A 163 0.63 21.88 22.52
N PHE A 164 0.91 20.68 21.98
CA PHE A 164 0.91 20.41 20.53
C PHE A 164 0.31 19.01 20.27
N PRO A 165 -0.23 18.75 19.07
CA PRO A 165 -0.94 17.52 18.75
C PRO A 165 0.04 16.34 18.52
N ASN A 166 0.64 15.86 19.62
CA ASN A 166 1.70 14.85 19.58
C ASN A 166 1.28 13.54 18.92
N LEU A 167 0.01 13.14 19.01
CA LEU A 167 -0.48 11.90 18.39
C LEU A 167 -0.24 11.89 16.87
N LEU A 168 -0.53 12.99 16.19
CA LEU A 168 -0.30 13.10 14.75
C LEU A 168 1.16 13.44 14.42
N VAL A 169 1.78 14.32 15.23
CA VAL A 169 3.16 14.77 14.96
C VAL A 169 4.15 13.61 15.03
N ASN A 170 4.10 12.79 16.06
CA ASN A 170 5.02 11.66 16.24
C ASN A 170 4.44 10.31 15.82
N GLY A 171 3.13 10.24 15.60
CA GLY A 171 2.47 8.98 15.33
C GLY A 171 2.47 8.03 16.54
N ALA A 172 1.90 6.85 16.35
CA ALA A 172 1.93 5.79 17.36
C ALA A 172 1.73 4.43 16.69
N THR A 173 2.45 3.42 17.17
CA THR A 173 2.26 2.02 16.77
C THR A 173 2.02 1.16 18.00
N GLY A 174 1.06 0.24 17.96
CA GLY A 174 0.76 -0.62 19.09
C GLY A 174 -0.11 -1.81 18.71
N ILE A 175 0.17 -2.94 19.34
CA ILE A 175 -0.59 -4.18 19.16
C ILE A 175 -1.25 -4.51 20.49
N ALA A 176 -2.57 -4.53 20.51
CA ALA A 176 -3.39 -4.93 21.64
C ALA A 176 -4.09 -6.26 21.36
N VAL A 177 -4.95 -6.71 22.27
CA VAL A 177 -5.76 -7.91 22.07
C VAL A 177 -6.91 -7.59 21.11
N GLY A 178 -6.96 -8.27 19.97
CA GLY A 178 -8.02 -8.11 18.98
C GLY A 178 -7.98 -6.81 18.14
N MET A 179 -7.07 -5.88 18.44
CA MET A 179 -6.94 -4.62 17.70
C MET A 179 -5.50 -4.08 17.69
N SER A 180 -5.20 -3.24 16.73
CA SER A 180 -3.90 -2.59 16.62
C SER A 180 -4.06 -1.13 16.20
N THR A 181 -3.11 -0.30 16.58
CA THR A 181 -2.98 1.08 16.13
C THR A 181 -1.70 1.23 15.31
N ASN A 182 -1.77 2.01 14.25
CA ASN A 182 -0.62 2.37 13.42
C ASN A 182 -0.85 3.74 12.79
N ILE A 183 -0.56 4.77 13.58
CA ILE A 183 -0.76 6.18 13.20
C ILE A 183 0.57 6.71 12.68
N PRO A 184 0.65 7.18 11.43
CA PRO A 184 1.89 7.72 10.88
C PRO A 184 2.23 9.09 11.46
N PRO A 185 3.51 9.45 11.55
CA PRO A 185 3.95 10.79 11.93
C PRO A 185 3.67 11.82 10.83
N HIS A 186 3.50 13.10 11.24
CA HIS A 186 3.19 14.21 10.35
C HIS A 186 4.07 15.43 10.65
N ASN A 187 4.10 16.37 9.71
CA ASN A 187 4.81 17.62 9.87
C ASN A 187 4.12 18.52 10.91
N LEU A 188 4.90 19.01 11.89
CA LEU A 188 4.38 19.83 12.99
C LEU A 188 3.66 21.10 12.50
N ARG A 189 4.26 21.81 11.51
CA ARG A 189 3.66 23.04 10.95
C ARG A 189 2.35 22.77 10.23
N GLU A 190 2.25 21.68 9.48
CA GLU A 190 1.03 21.31 8.77
C GLU A 190 -0.09 20.94 9.74
N VAL A 191 0.22 20.17 10.78
CA VAL A 191 -0.77 19.74 11.76
C VAL A 191 -1.28 20.94 12.57
N ILE A 192 -0.39 21.85 13.00
CA ILE A 192 -0.81 23.08 13.70
C ILE A 192 -1.68 23.94 12.80
N LYS A 193 -1.30 24.17 11.53
CA LYS A 193 -2.16 24.89 10.58
C LYS A 193 -3.53 24.23 10.38
N GLY A 194 -3.60 22.90 10.47
CA GLY A 194 -4.87 22.17 10.46
C GLY A 194 -5.73 22.49 11.68
N VAL A 195 -5.13 22.58 12.88
CA VAL A 195 -5.83 23.01 14.10
C VAL A 195 -6.27 24.46 13.99
N ASP A 196 -5.44 25.36 13.45
CA ASP A 196 -5.76 26.76 13.23
C ASP A 196 -6.96 26.94 12.30
N CYS A 197 -7.05 26.14 11.24
CA CYS A 197 -8.22 26.13 10.36
C CYS A 197 -9.51 25.77 11.12
N ILE A 198 -9.44 24.78 12.03
CA ILE A 198 -10.59 24.40 12.86
C ILE A 198 -10.95 25.53 13.83
N ILE A 199 -9.95 26.18 14.44
CA ILE A 199 -10.15 27.32 15.33
C ILE A 199 -10.81 28.49 14.58
N ASP A 200 -10.31 28.87 13.42
CA ASP A 200 -10.82 29.97 12.60
C ASP A 200 -12.29 29.71 12.18
N ASN A 201 -12.61 28.49 11.77
CA ASN A 201 -13.98 28.09 11.46
C ASN A 201 -14.90 28.16 12.68
N LYS A 202 -14.42 27.70 13.84
CA LYS A 202 -15.16 27.74 15.09
C LYS A 202 -15.44 29.19 15.56
N ILE A 203 -14.45 30.07 15.44
CA ILE A 203 -14.60 31.50 15.69
C ILE A 203 -15.63 32.12 14.73
N ALA A 204 -15.63 31.73 13.47
CA ALA A 204 -16.59 32.17 12.45
C ALA A 204 -17.99 31.52 12.60
N GLY A 205 -18.16 30.58 13.53
CA GLY A 205 -19.42 29.84 13.73
C GLY A 205 -19.73 28.83 12.63
N ARG A 206 -18.71 28.36 11.87
CA ARG A 206 -18.81 27.36 10.81
C ARG A 206 -18.31 26.00 11.33
N LYS A 207 -18.90 24.91 10.80
CA LYS A 207 -18.38 23.57 11.00
C LYS A 207 -17.26 23.35 9.99
N THR A 208 -16.14 22.78 10.44
CA THR A 208 -15.02 22.40 9.56
C THR A 208 -15.35 21.09 8.84
N GLU A 209 -15.04 21.02 7.56
CA GLU A 209 -15.13 19.79 6.78
C GLU A 209 -13.72 19.24 6.53
N ILE A 210 -13.62 17.91 6.34
CA ILE A 210 -12.34 17.26 6.16
C ILE A 210 -11.64 17.71 4.88
N GLU A 211 -12.41 18.12 3.87
CA GLU A 211 -11.96 18.66 2.60
C GLU A 211 -11.11 19.92 2.75
N GLU A 212 -11.34 20.70 3.79
CA GLU A 212 -10.56 21.90 4.09
C GLU A 212 -9.18 21.55 4.67
N LEU A 213 -9.06 20.40 5.34
CA LEU A 213 -7.82 19.94 5.96
C LEU A 213 -6.87 19.22 5.00
N LEU A 214 -7.40 18.55 3.97
CA LEU A 214 -6.61 17.76 3.01
C LEU A 214 -5.52 18.58 2.28
N PRO A 215 -5.73 19.82 1.84
CA PRO A 215 -4.69 20.65 1.24
C PRO A 215 -3.67 21.18 2.25
N ILE A 216 -4.02 21.28 3.53
CA ILE A 216 -3.16 21.78 4.61
C ILE A 216 -2.24 20.66 5.11
N ILE A 217 -2.81 19.51 5.47
CA ILE A 217 -2.08 18.33 5.92
C ILE A 217 -1.97 17.38 4.72
N GLN A 218 -0.93 17.57 3.91
CA GLN A 218 -0.80 16.89 2.63
C GLN A 218 -0.60 15.37 2.76
N GLY A 219 -0.08 14.92 3.89
CA GLY A 219 0.18 13.50 4.15
C GLY A 219 1.18 13.28 5.28
N PRO A 220 1.48 12.04 5.63
CA PRO A 220 2.51 11.71 6.61
C PRO A 220 3.87 12.31 6.27
N ASP A 221 4.67 12.57 7.29
CA ASP A 221 6.04 13.08 7.20
C ASP A 221 6.96 12.20 8.04
N PHE A 222 7.50 11.16 7.41
CA PHE A 222 8.29 10.14 8.10
C PHE A 222 9.69 10.66 8.46
N PRO A 223 10.22 10.29 9.64
CA PRO A 223 11.55 10.74 10.09
C PRO A 223 12.69 10.28 9.19
N THR A 224 12.52 9.16 8.48
CA THR A 224 13.51 8.59 7.56
C THR A 224 13.43 9.13 6.13
N GLY A 225 12.49 10.04 5.85
CA GLY A 225 12.26 10.60 4.52
C GLY A 225 11.48 9.67 3.61
N ALA A 226 12.05 9.28 2.48
CA ALA A 226 11.45 8.48 1.42
C ALA A 226 10.33 9.22 0.64
N THR A 227 9.77 8.56 -0.36
CA THR A 227 8.73 9.13 -1.23
C THR A 227 7.42 8.37 -1.05
N ILE A 228 6.32 9.08 -0.87
CA ILE A 228 4.97 8.51 -0.88
C ILE A 228 4.44 8.50 -2.31
N LEU A 229 3.89 7.36 -2.72
CA LEU A 229 3.32 7.15 -4.05
C LEU A 229 1.80 7.30 -4.01
N GLY A 230 1.28 8.26 -4.78
CA GLY A 230 -0.16 8.53 -4.93
C GLY A 230 -0.81 9.15 -3.70
N LYS A 231 -1.97 9.80 -3.89
CA LYS A 231 -2.73 10.47 -2.82
C LYS A 231 -3.89 9.63 -2.27
N ARG A 232 -4.42 8.71 -3.07
CA ARG A 232 -5.65 7.97 -2.73
C ARG A 232 -5.59 7.28 -1.36
N GLY A 233 -4.45 6.64 -1.04
CA GLY A 233 -4.30 5.94 0.25
C GLY A 233 -4.25 6.89 1.45
N ILE A 234 -3.75 8.12 1.26
CA ILE A 234 -3.74 9.19 2.28
C ILE A 234 -5.16 9.69 2.51
N GLU A 235 -5.88 10.04 1.43
CA GLU A 235 -7.25 10.53 1.50
C GLU A 235 -8.20 9.50 2.15
N GLU A 236 -8.07 8.22 1.79
CA GLU A 236 -8.81 7.14 2.41
C GLU A 236 -8.53 7.06 3.92
N ALA A 237 -7.24 7.11 4.31
CA ALA A 237 -6.84 7.09 5.71
C ALA A 237 -7.40 8.27 6.50
N TYR A 238 -7.35 9.48 5.94
CA TYR A 238 -7.81 10.69 6.62
C TYR A 238 -9.33 10.76 6.75
N ARG A 239 -10.08 10.20 5.78
CA ARG A 239 -11.55 10.15 5.83
C ARG A 239 -12.11 9.06 6.73
N THR A 240 -11.45 7.91 6.77
CA THR A 240 -12.01 6.70 7.41
C THR A 240 -11.24 6.22 8.64
N GLY A 241 -10.09 6.82 8.92
CA GLY A 241 -9.14 6.32 9.93
C GLY A 241 -8.39 5.06 9.51
N ARG A 242 -8.58 4.56 8.28
CA ARG A 242 -7.89 3.39 7.72
C ARG A 242 -7.47 3.64 6.28
N GLY A 243 -6.26 3.20 5.92
CA GLY A 243 -5.75 3.37 4.56
C GLY A 243 -4.44 2.64 4.35
N LYS A 244 -3.99 2.63 3.09
CA LYS A 244 -2.73 2.00 2.68
C LYS A 244 -1.88 3.01 1.94
N ILE A 245 -0.75 3.39 2.51
CA ILE A 245 0.17 4.37 1.95
C ILE A 245 1.40 3.63 1.44
N LYS A 246 1.65 3.70 0.13
CA LYS A 246 2.85 3.13 -0.48
C LYS A 246 4.01 4.09 -0.31
N MET A 247 5.12 3.60 0.24
CA MET A 247 6.36 4.33 0.40
C MET A 247 7.44 3.69 -0.47
N ARG A 248 8.29 4.50 -1.08
CA ARG A 248 9.40 4.06 -1.92
C ARG A 248 10.69 4.73 -1.47
N ALA A 249 11.77 3.95 -1.42
CA ALA A 249 13.12 4.44 -1.19
C ALA A 249 13.55 5.46 -2.24
N ILE A 250 14.36 6.44 -1.85
CA ILE A 250 14.98 7.36 -2.78
C ILE A 250 16.28 6.73 -3.26
N CYS A 251 16.34 6.44 -4.56
CA CYS A 251 17.47 5.81 -5.22
C CYS A 251 18.00 6.69 -6.35
N GLU A 252 19.31 6.74 -6.51
CA GLU A 252 19.98 7.40 -7.63
C GLU A 252 20.85 6.38 -8.39
N ILE A 253 20.94 6.54 -9.71
CA ILE A 253 21.79 5.71 -10.55
C ILE A 253 22.97 6.54 -10.98
N GLU A 254 24.18 6.09 -10.67
CA GLU A 254 25.42 6.75 -11.00
C GLU A 254 26.27 5.86 -11.92
N PRO A 255 26.86 6.41 -12.99
CA PRO A 255 27.85 5.69 -13.78
C PRO A 255 29.19 5.56 -13.02
N MET A 256 29.83 4.41 -13.14
CA MET A 256 31.14 4.14 -12.57
C MET A 256 32.25 4.27 -13.64
N HIS A 257 33.48 4.55 -13.23
CA HIS A 257 34.62 4.69 -14.12
C HIS A 257 34.90 3.46 -15.01
N ASN A 258 34.48 2.28 -14.58
CA ASN A 258 34.66 1.01 -15.30
C ASN A 258 33.54 0.73 -16.32
N GLY A 259 32.66 1.68 -16.61
CA GLY A 259 31.49 1.54 -17.50
C GLY A 259 30.35 0.68 -16.94
N LYS A 260 30.38 0.35 -15.65
CA LYS A 260 29.25 -0.21 -14.91
C LYS A 260 28.37 0.92 -14.37
N ASN A 261 27.16 0.58 -13.98
CA ASN A 261 26.27 1.48 -13.23
C ASN A 261 26.14 1.01 -11.78
N ARG A 262 25.92 1.98 -10.89
CA ARG A 262 25.72 1.75 -9.47
C ARG A 262 24.38 2.40 -9.05
N ILE A 263 23.56 1.65 -8.32
CA ILE A 263 22.34 2.16 -7.71
C ILE A 263 22.68 2.52 -6.26
N LEU A 264 22.50 3.79 -5.90
CA LEU A 264 22.68 4.31 -4.55
C LEU A 264 21.33 4.53 -3.89
N VAL A 265 21.05 3.81 -2.80
CA VAL A 265 19.87 4.03 -1.97
C VAL A 265 20.20 5.10 -0.93
N LYS A 266 19.58 6.26 -1.03
CA LYS A 266 19.80 7.41 -0.13
C LYS A 266 18.89 7.37 1.09
N GLU A 267 17.62 7.07 0.89
CA GLU A 267 16.61 7.02 1.94
C GLU A 267 15.81 5.73 1.84
N LEU A 268 15.46 5.19 3.00
CA LEU A 268 14.66 3.97 3.14
C LEU A 268 13.25 4.30 3.64
N PRO A 269 12.24 3.50 3.29
CA PRO A 269 10.91 3.60 3.87
C PRO A 269 10.94 3.49 5.39
N TYR A 270 9.98 4.12 6.07
CA TYR A 270 9.88 4.13 7.52
C TYR A 270 9.72 2.72 8.08
N LEU A 271 10.38 2.41 9.18
CA LEU A 271 10.44 1.11 9.86
C LEU A 271 11.13 -0.01 9.04
N VAL A 272 11.86 0.33 7.99
CA VAL A 272 12.66 -0.63 7.21
C VAL A 272 14.12 -0.58 7.67
N TYR A 273 14.65 -1.74 8.02
CA TYR A 273 16.04 -1.90 8.44
C TYR A 273 16.96 -2.16 7.25
N ARG A 274 18.04 -1.40 7.13
CA ARG A 274 19.02 -1.48 6.06
C ARG A 274 19.64 -2.88 5.92
N SER A 275 20.05 -3.49 7.02
CA SER A 275 20.62 -4.84 7.04
C SER A 275 19.69 -5.88 6.41
N ARG A 276 18.39 -5.85 6.74
CA ARG A 276 17.40 -6.77 6.17
C ARG A 276 17.19 -6.58 4.68
N VAL A 277 17.27 -5.34 4.19
CA VAL A 277 17.19 -5.05 2.76
C VAL A 277 18.38 -5.65 2.04
N ILE A 278 19.61 -5.48 2.55
CA ILE A 278 20.84 -6.04 1.99
C ILE A 278 20.77 -7.58 1.95
N GLU A 279 20.38 -8.20 3.06
CA GLU A 279 20.20 -9.66 3.15
C GLU A 279 19.18 -10.17 2.13
N LYS A 280 18.03 -9.47 2.00
CA LYS A 280 16.98 -9.86 1.05
C LYS A 280 17.44 -9.73 -0.40
N ILE A 281 18.18 -8.68 -0.74
CA ILE A 281 18.74 -8.54 -2.09
C ILE A 281 19.74 -9.67 -2.37
N ALA A 282 20.63 -9.96 -1.43
CA ALA A 282 21.61 -11.06 -1.57
C ALA A 282 20.92 -12.42 -1.75
N GLU A 283 19.83 -12.69 -1.01
CA GLU A 283 18.99 -13.89 -1.19
C GLU A 283 18.42 -13.97 -2.61
N LEU A 284 17.80 -12.89 -3.11
CA LEU A 284 17.20 -12.84 -4.45
C LEU A 284 18.21 -13.03 -5.58
N VAL A 285 19.44 -12.54 -5.40
CA VAL A 285 20.56 -12.76 -6.36
C VAL A 285 21.02 -14.22 -6.31
N LYS A 286 21.17 -14.80 -5.10
CA LYS A 286 21.55 -16.20 -4.92
C LYS A 286 20.52 -17.15 -5.53
N ASP A 287 19.25 -16.84 -5.37
CA ASP A 287 18.11 -17.62 -5.90
C ASP A 287 17.89 -17.38 -7.41
N LYS A 288 18.74 -16.55 -8.06
CA LYS A 288 18.63 -16.17 -9.47
C LYS A 288 17.27 -15.54 -9.84
N ARG A 289 16.60 -14.92 -8.90
CA ARG A 289 15.35 -14.17 -9.13
C ARG A 289 15.60 -12.77 -9.65
N ILE A 290 16.75 -12.20 -9.30
CA ILE A 290 17.29 -10.96 -9.87
C ILE A 290 18.67 -11.27 -10.40
N ASP A 291 18.88 -11.09 -11.69
CA ASP A 291 20.20 -11.20 -12.34
C ASP A 291 20.76 -9.81 -12.67
N GLY A 292 22.07 -9.70 -12.76
CA GLY A 292 22.73 -8.45 -13.15
C GLY A 292 23.31 -7.62 -12.00
N ILE A 293 23.20 -8.04 -10.75
CA ILE A 293 23.86 -7.43 -9.59
C ILE A 293 25.21 -8.12 -9.37
N THR A 294 26.29 -7.36 -9.29
CA THR A 294 27.65 -7.88 -9.07
C THR A 294 28.14 -7.74 -7.64
N TYR A 295 27.76 -6.69 -6.97
CA TYR A 295 28.18 -6.43 -5.60
C TYR A 295 27.18 -5.56 -4.85
N ILE A 296 27.04 -5.80 -3.54
CA ILE A 296 26.20 -5.03 -2.64
C ILE A 296 27.01 -4.72 -1.40
N HIS A 297 27.06 -3.47 -1.00
CA HIS A 297 27.73 -3.08 0.21
C HIS A 297 26.98 -1.98 0.98
N ASP A 298 27.22 -1.95 2.26
CA ASP A 298 26.80 -0.87 3.12
C ASP A 298 27.62 0.38 2.80
N ALA A 299 26.97 1.41 2.31
CA ALA A 299 27.59 2.68 1.93
C ALA A 299 27.51 3.73 3.04
N ALA A 300 26.89 3.41 4.18
CA ALA A 300 26.74 4.35 5.29
C ALA A 300 28.08 4.70 5.92
N GLY A 301 28.49 5.94 5.80
CA GLY A 301 29.68 6.49 6.40
C GLY A 301 29.45 7.92 6.86
N LYS A 302 30.34 8.46 7.73
CA LYS A 302 30.20 9.84 8.25
C LYS A 302 30.01 10.91 7.16
N ASN A 303 30.49 10.67 5.95
CA ASN A 303 30.45 11.60 4.82
C ASN A 303 29.61 11.10 3.63
N SER A 304 28.98 9.91 3.73
CA SER A 304 28.15 9.35 2.66
C SER A 304 26.68 9.64 2.90
N LYS A 305 26.02 10.23 1.89
CA LYS A 305 24.55 10.39 1.88
C LYS A 305 23.82 9.10 1.50
N ALA A 306 24.55 8.09 0.98
CA ALA A 306 23.96 6.81 0.57
C ALA A 306 24.00 5.81 1.71
N LYS A 307 22.93 5.04 1.85
CA LYS A 307 22.80 3.96 2.85
C LYS A 307 23.23 2.60 2.29
N ILE A 308 22.88 2.30 1.03
CA ILE A 308 23.21 1.05 0.35
C ILE A 308 23.73 1.38 -1.03
N ALA A 309 24.78 0.69 -1.48
CA ALA A 309 25.27 0.76 -2.84
C ALA A 309 25.20 -0.61 -3.51
N ILE A 310 24.60 -0.67 -4.70
CA ILE A 310 24.35 -1.88 -5.48
C ILE A 310 25.00 -1.70 -6.83
N GLU A 311 26.02 -2.51 -7.13
CA GLU A 311 26.71 -2.46 -8.40
C GLU A 311 26.08 -3.40 -9.42
N CYS A 312 25.79 -2.88 -10.61
CA CYS A 312 25.19 -3.64 -11.70
C CYS A 312 26.24 -4.07 -12.73
N ARG A 313 25.96 -5.16 -13.47
CA ARG A 313 26.76 -5.55 -14.65
C ARG A 313 26.64 -4.49 -15.76
N LYS A 314 27.60 -4.50 -16.72
CA LYS A 314 27.61 -3.56 -17.85
C LYS A 314 26.47 -3.76 -18.84
N ASP A 315 26.08 -5.02 -19.00
CA ASP A 315 25.11 -5.53 -20.00
C ASP A 315 23.64 -5.40 -19.54
N VAL A 316 23.40 -4.84 -18.36
CA VAL A 316 22.05 -4.79 -17.78
C VAL A 316 21.60 -3.33 -17.59
N ASN A 317 20.34 -3.07 -17.91
CA ASN A 317 19.75 -1.77 -17.62
C ASN A 317 19.49 -1.62 -16.10
N PRO A 318 20.13 -0.63 -15.43
CA PRO A 318 19.98 -0.46 -13.98
C PRO A 318 18.55 -0.08 -13.55
N HIS A 319 17.75 0.55 -14.43
CA HIS A 319 16.35 0.87 -14.14
C HIS A 319 15.50 -0.39 -14.02
N VAL A 320 15.76 -1.40 -14.84
CA VAL A 320 15.05 -2.69 -14.76
C VAL A 320 15.38 -3.40 -13.44
N ILE A 321 16.66 -3.39 -13.04
CA ILE A 321 17.07 -3.95 -11.74
C ILE A 321 16.39 -3.19 -10.60
N LEU A 322 16.39 -1.86 -10.64
CA LEU A 322 15.79 -1.03 -9.61
C LEU A 322 14.28 -1.33 -9.45
N ASN A 323 13.57 -1.52 -10.56
CA ASN A 323 12.14 -1.88 -10.51
C ASN A 323 11.91 -3.29 -9.95
N GLN A 324 12.76 -4.25 -10.29
CA GLN A 324 12.71 -5.59 -9.67
C GLN A 324 12.98 -5.51 -8.16
N LEU A 325 13.91 -4.66 -7.74
CA LEU A 325 14.19 -4.41 -6.33
C LEU A 325 12.98 -3.80 -5.61
N TYR A 326 12.29 -2.82 -6.20
CA TYR A 326 11.05 -2.27 -5.65
C TYR A 326 9.94 -3.32 -5.52
N LYS A 327 9.85 -4.23 -6.48
CA LYS A 327 8.82 -5.29 -6.49
C LYS A 327 9.09 -6.42 -5.48
N HIS A 328 10.36 -6.73 -5.20
CA HIS A 328 10.73 -7.92 -4.44
C HIS A 328 11.39 -7.66 -3.09
N THR A 329 11.67 -6.40 -2.76
CA THR A 329 12.33 -6.00 -1.50
C THR A 329 11.56 -4.90 -0.79
N GLN A 330 11.98 -4.57 0.43
CA GLN A 330 11.41 -3.49 1.23
C GLN A 330 11.88 -2.08 0.79
N LEU A 331 12.53 -1.95 -0.37
CA LEU A 331 12.78 -0.64 -0.98
C LEU A 331 11.47 0.04 -1.41
N GLN A 332 10.40 -0.72 -1.57
CA GLN A 332 9.03 -0.22 -1.63
C GLN A 332 8.17 -1.01 -0.65
N GLU A 333 7.53 -0.31 0.27
CA GLU A 333 6.75 -0.91 1.35
C GLU A 333 5.40 -0.20 1.51
N THR A 334 4.41 -0.90 2.03
CA THR A 334 3.08 -0.33 2.27
C THR A 334 2.87 -0.12 3.77
N PHE A 335 2.68 1.13 4.16
CA PHE A 335 2.29 1.49 5.52
C PHE A 335 0.77 1.39 5.66
N GLY A 336 0.30 0.43 6.45
CA GLY A 336 -1.12 0.27 6.74
C GLY A 336 -1.54 1.22 7.86
N VAL A 337 -2.29 2.26 7.54
CA VAL A 337 -2.79 3.23 8.53
C VAL A 337 -3.98 2.67 9.29
N ILE A 338 -3.93 2.75 10.61
CA ILE A 338 -5.05 2.46 11.53
C ILE A 338 -5.01 3.50 12.64
N MET A 339 -5.90 4.50 12.57
CA MET A 339 -5.95 5.60 13.52
C MET A 339 -6.80 5.24 14.76
N LEU A 340 -6.41 4.15 15.43
CA LEU A 340 -7.06 3.72 16.66
C LEU A 340 -6.39 4.39 17.86
N CYS A 341 -7.18 5.05 18.70
CA CYS A 341 -6.74 5.69 19.93
C CYS A 341 -7.78 5.58 21.04
N ILE A 342 -7.39 5.91 22.27
CA ILE A 342 -8.31 5.95 23.42
C ILE A 342 -8.94 7.33 23.48
N VAL A 343 -10.27 7.34 23.48
CA VAL A 343 -11.12 8.54 23.63
C VAL A 343 -12.00 8.34 24.86
N ARG A 344 -11.75 9.12 25.93
CA ARG A 344 -12.52 9.01 27.18
C ARG A 344 -12.60 7.59 27.76
N GLY A 345 -11.50 6.83 27.65
CA GLY A 345 -11.40 5.46 28.15
C GLY A 345 -11.87 4.37 27.21
N GLU A 346 -12.38 4.69 26.02
CA GLU A 346 -12.84 3.75 25.00
C GLU A 346 -11.92 3.76 23.77
N PRO A 347 -11.58 2.60 23.20
CA PRO A 347 -10.84 2.53 21.95
C PRO A 347 -11.75 2.88 20.75
N LYS A 348 -11.36 3.89 19.96
CA LYS A 348 -12.08 4.34 18.77
C LYS A 348 -11.14 4.56 17.60
N ILE A 349 -11.61 4.21 16.39
CA ILE A 349 -10.93 4.60 15.16
C ILE A 349 -11.50 5.95 14.78
N LEU A 350 -10.64 6.94 14.72
CA LEU A 350 -11.02 8.32 14.39
C LEU A 350 -10.47 8.69 13.00
N ASN A 351 -11.14 9.59 12.34
CA ASN A 351 -10.64 10.27 11.15
C ASN A 351 -9.72 11.44 11.54
N LEU A 352 -9.10 12.09 10.55
CA LEU A 352 -8.16 13.20 10.81
C LEU A 352 -8.82 14.37 11.55
N LEU A 353 -10.02 14.76 11.12
CA LEU A 353 -10.75 15.87 11.72
C LEU A 353 -11.10 15.58 13.18
N GLU A 354 -11.63 14.40 13.47
CA GLU A 354 -12.01 13.98 14.83
C GLU A 354 -10.80 13.99 15.79
N ILE A 355 -9.63 13.54 15.34
CA ILE A 355 -8.40 13.59 16.15
C ILE A 355 -8.03 15.04 16.52
N LEU A 356 -8.09 15.94 15.54
CA LEU A 356 -7.78 17.36 15.78
C LEU A 356 -8.83 18.06 16.65
N GLU A 357 -10.10 17.72 16.51
CA GLU A 357 -11.19 18.23 17.35
C GLU A 357 -11.05 17.76 18.82
N GLU A 358 -10.72 16.49 19.06
CA GLU A 358 -10.48 15.99 20.44
C GLU A 358 -9.23 16.64 21.05
N PHE A 359 -8.17 16.84 20.26
CA PHE A 359 -7.00 17.61 20.71
C PHE A 359 -7.37 19.05 21.07
N LEU A 360 -8.13 19.76 20.21
CA LEU A 360 -8.56 21.12 20.47
C LEU A 360 -9.47 21.20 21.72
N ALA A 361 -10.38 20.26 21.89
CA ALA A 361 -11.21 20.15 23.07
C ALA A 361 -10.37 19.98 24.34
N HIS A 362 -9.32 19.17 24.29
CA HIS A 362 -8.37 19.06 25.38
C HIS A 362 -7.63 20.37 25.67
N GLN A 363 -7.15 21.07 24.63
CA GLN A 363 -6.49 22.38 24.80
C GLN A 363 -7.41 23.43 25.41
N ILE A 364 -8.67 23.48 25.02
CA ILE A 364 -9.66 24.35 25.62
C ILE A 364 -9.74 24.09 27.12
N GLN A 365 -9.83 22.86 27.58
CA GLN A 365 -9.86 22.51 29.01
C GLN A 365 -8.57 22.91 29.72
N VAL A 366 -7.40 22.58 29.13
CA VAL A 366 -6.08 22.89 29.70
C VAL A 366 -5.88 24.37 29.89
N VAL A 367 -6.19 25.18 28.85
CA VAL A 367 -6.01 26.65 28.91
C VAL A 367 -7.01 27.29 29.86
N THR A 368 -8.26 26.81 29.85
CA THR A 368 -9.30 27.31 30.80
C THR A 368 -8.84 27.04 32.25
N ARG A 369 -8.47 25.82 32.61
CA ARG A 369 -8.04 25.46 33.97
C ARG A 369 -6.74 26.18 34.35
N ARG A 370 -5.80 26.35 33.45
CA ARG A 370 -4.57 27.13 33.67
C ARG A 370 -4.92 28.60 33.96
N THR A 371 -5.77 29.18 33.15
CA THR A 371 -6.18 30.60 33.31
C THR A 371 -6.94 30.81 34.58
N GLN A 372 -7.80 29.87 34.99
CA GLN A 372 -8.50 29.93 36.30
C GLN A 372 -7.52 29.89 37.46
N TYR A 373 -6.51 28.96 37.39
CA TYR A 373 -5.48 28.87 38.42
C TYR A 373 -4.66 30.17 38.51
N ASP A 374 -4.22 30.70 37.37
CA ASP A 374 -3.43 31.94 37.30
C ASP A 374 -4.28 33.15 37.76
N LEU A 375 -5.56 33.20 37.39
CA LEU A 375 -6.48 34.20 37.87
C LEU A 375 -6.61 34.16 39.39
N GLN A 376 -6.92 32.99 39.95
CA GLN A 376 -7.08 32.84 41.41
C GLN A 376 -5.82 33.27 42.16
N LYS A 377 -4.64 32.87 41.65
CA LYS A 377 -3.36 33.27 42.24
C LYS A 377 -3.10 34.76 42.16
N CYS A 378 -3.50 35.38 41.06
CA CYS A 378 -3.41 36.85 40.94
C CYS A 378 -4.40 37.57 41.85
N GLU A 379 -5.65 37.10 41.97
CA GLU A 379 -6.66 37.62 42.87
C GLU A 379 -6.22 37.50 44.36
N ASP A 380 -5.73 36.32 44.76
CA ASP A 380 -5.20 36.10 46.11
C ASP A 380 -4.04 37.05 46.41
N ARG A 381 -3.13 37.26 45.48
CA ARG A 381 -2.02 38.21 45.66
C ARG A 381 -2.46 39.68 45.67
N ALA A 382 -3.37 40.02 44.76
CA ALA A 382 -3.95 41.39 44.72
C ALA A 382 -4.70 41.72 45.99
N HIS A 383 -5.45 40.75 46.56
CA HIS A 383 -6.14 40.89 47.84
C HIS A 383 -5.21 41.20 48.99
N ILE A 384 -4.03 40.50 49.03
CA ILE A 384 -3.01 40.77 50.03
C ILE A 384 -2.41 42.17 49.85
N LEU A 385 -2.08 42.54 48.58
CA LEU A 385 -1.51 43.88 48.31
C LEU A 385 -2.47 45.01 48.62
N GLU A 386 -3.75 44.85 48.36
CA GLU A 386 -4.80 45.80 48.72
C GLU A 386 -4.79 46.05 50.24
N GLY A 387 -4.74 44.97 51.04
CA GLY A 387 -4.62 45.05 52.49
C GLY A 387 -3.35 45.78 52.94
N LEU A 388 -2.22 45.47 52.31
CA LEU A 388 -0.92 46.10 52.62
C LEU A 388 -0.90 47.59 52.25
N LEU A 389 -1.43 47.98 51.12
CA LEU A 389 -1.53 49.38 50.67
C LEU A 389 -2.43 50.20 51.63
N LYS A 390 -3.59 49.63 51.97
CA LYS A 390 -4.50 50.23 52.96
C LYS A 390 -3.81 50.33 54.34
N ALA A 391 -2.98 49.37 54.72
CA ALA A 391 -2.24 49.40 55.96
C ALA A 391 -1.14 50.48 55.96
N LEU A 392 -0.50 50.76 54.80
CA LEU A 392 0.51 51.81 54.67
C LEU A 392 -0.14 53.22 54.79
N ASP A 393 -1.39 53.39 54.42
CA ASP A 393 -2.15 54.66 54.59
C ASP A 393 -2.46 54.98 56.08
N HIS A 394 -2.53 53.95 56.92
CA HIS A 394 -2.86 54.02 58.33
C HIS A 394 -1.73 53.49 59.24
N ILE A 395 -0.49 53.62 58.79
CA ILE A 395 0.66 52.90 59.40
C ILE A 395 0.88 53.20 60.85
N ASP A 396 0.74 54.49 61.29
CA ASP A 396 0.97 54.86 62.64
C ASP A 396 -0.02 54.23 63.62
N GLU A 397 -1.29 54.13 63.22
CA GLU A 397 -2.34 53.50 64.04
C GLU A 397 -2.14 51.98 64.06
N ILE A 398 -1.77 51.34 62.94
CA ILE A 398 -1.47 49.90 62.85
C ILE A 398 -0.31 49.54 63.70
N VAL A 399 0.80 50.29 63.69
CA VAL A 399 1.99 50.06 64.54
C VAL A 399 1.60 50.22 66.01
N ALA A 400 0.76 51.14 66.35
CA ALA A 400 0.30 51.31 67.71
C ALA A 400 -0.53 50.12 68.24
N ILE A 401 -1.42 49.58 67.35
CA ILE A 401 -2.28 48.43 67.66
C ILE A 401 -1.40 47.17 67.80
N ILE A 402 -0.40 46.92 66.92
CA ILE A 402 0.47 45.78 66.97
C ILE A 402 1.34 45.83 68.26
N ARG A 403 1.85 47.02 68.64
CA ARG A 403 2.60 47.23 69.89
C ARG A 403 1.81 47.04 71.20
N ALA A 404 0.52 47.34 71.14
CA ALA A 404 -0.36 47.18 72.30
C ALA A 404 -0.86 45.75 72.52
N ALA A 405 -0.82 44.92 71.49
CA ALA A 405 -1.24 43.51 71.54
C ALA A 405 -0.23 42.60 72.25
N LYS A 406 -0.73 41.63 73.03
CA LYS A 406 0.07 40.72 73.82
C LYS A 406 0.67 39.55 73.00
N ASN A 407 0.03 39.21 71.92
CA ASN A 407 0.45 38.15 71.00
C ASN A 407 -0.02 38.43 69.57
N VAL A 408 0.47 37.64 68.58
CA VAL A 408 0.16 37.79 67.14
C VAL A 408 -1.34 37.64 66.87
N GLU A 409 -2.02 36.70 67.55
CA GLU A 409 -3.46 36.45 67.28
C GLU A 409 -4.31 37.66 67.81
N GLU A 410 -3.99 38.24 68.96
CA GLU A 410 -4.64 39.46 69.47
C GLU A 410 -4.41 40.65 68.53
N ALA A 411 -3.19 40.80 67.97
CA ALA A 411 -2.87 41.84 67.03
C ALA A 411 -3.72 41.67 65.74
N LYS A 412 -3.84 40.47 65.18
CA LYS A 412 -4.65 40.16 64.00
C LYS A 412 -6.14 40.48 64.27
N GLN A 413 -6.73 40.04 65.40
CA GLN A 413 -8.10 40.29 65.75
C GLN A 413 -8.43 41.79 65.86
N ASN A 414 -7.54 42.55 66.45
CA ASN A 414 -7.67 43.99 66.60
C ASN A 414 -7.62 44.70 65.26
N LEU A 415 -6.71 44.27 64.38
CA LEU A 415 -6.62 44.77 62.97
C LEU A 415 -7.92 44.47 62.18
N ILE A 416 -8.41 43.24 62.27
CA ILE A 416 -9.64 42.78 61.62
C ILE A 416 -10.84 43.65 62.10
N THR A 417 -10.98 43.79 63.41
CA THR A 417 -12.07 44.54 64.02
C THR A 417 -12.02 45.98 63.63
N ARG A 418 -10.84 46.62 63.61
CA ARG A 418 -10.69 48.09 63.43
C ARG A 418 -10.76 48.49 61.94
N PHE A 419 -10.17 47.77 61.06
CA PHE A 419 -10.03 48.13 59.64
C PHE A 419 -10.81 47.24 58.68
N ALA A 420 -11.55 46.26 59.20
CA ALA A 420 -12.26 45.22 58.38
C ALA A 420 -11.29 44.44 57.40
N PHE A 421 -10.06 44.21 57.85
CA PHE A 421 -9.17 43.33 57.10
C PHE A 421 -9.64 41.88 57.16
N THR A 422 -9.29 41.09 56.14
CA THR A 422 -9.45 39.64 56.23
C THR A 422 -8.30 39.07 57.07
N GLU A 423 -8.45 37.81 57.54
CA GLU A 423 -7.43 37.12 58.32
C GLU A 423 -6.11 37.05 57.54
N VAL A 424 -6.16 36.75 56.22
CA VAL A 424 -4.98 36.67 55.34
C VAL A 424 -4.31 38.04 55.23
N GLN A 425 -5.08 39.11 55.09
CA GLN A 425 -4.54 40.48 55.06
C GLN A 425 -3.90 40.85 56.41
N ALA A 426 -4.58 40.57 57.52
CA ALA A 426 -4.08 40.87 58.83
C ALA A 426 -2.76 40.09 59.14
N GLN A 427 -2.69 38.84 58.73
CA GLN A 427 -1.44 38.05 58.84
C GLN A 427 -0.30 38.68 58.02
N ALA A 428 -0.56 39.08 56.77
CA ALA A 428 0.44 39.71 55.91
C ALA A 428 0.91 41.07 56.43
N ILE A 429 0.04 41.81 57.10
CA ILE A 429 0.37 43.10 57.74
C ILE A 429 1.28 42.84 58.96
N VAL A 430 0.96 41.89 59.80
CA VAL A 430 1.78 41.58 60.99
C VAL A 430 3.17 41.03 60.57
N ASP A 431 3.26 40.25 59.49
CA ASP A 431 4.49 39.73 58.93
C ASP A 431 5.29 40.76 58.12
N MET A 432 4.78 41.98 57.97
CA MET A 432 5.39 43.03 57.16
C MET A 432 6.74 43.47 57.72
N ARG A 433 7.75 43.49 56.88
CA ARG A 433 9.12 43.93 57.29
C ARG A 433 9.18 45.46 57.36
N LEU A 434 9.89 46.03 58.30
CA LEU A 434 10.09 47.48 58.46
C LEU A 434 10.60 48.17 57.19
N ARG A 435 11.32 47.45 56.32
CA ARG A 435 11.74 47.94 55.00
C ARG A 435 10.57 48.34 54.10
N ALA A 436 9.44 47.68 54.21
CA ALA A 436 8.26 47.94 53.40
C ALA A 436 7.58 49.30 53.70
N LEU A 437 7.98 49.99 54.76
CA LEU A 437 7.50 51.30 55.13
C LEU A 437 8.16 52.45 54.35
N THR A 438 9.17 52.17 53.52
CA THR A 438 9.85 53.19 52.71
C THR A 438 9.03 53.58 51.49
N GLY A 439 9.14 54.83 51.05
CA GLY A 439 8.36 55.34 49.90
C GLY A 439 8.62 54.58 48.61
N LEU A 440 9.86 54.13 48.38
CA LEU A 440 10.24 53.32 47.23
C LEU A 440 9.58 51.91 47.22
N GLU A 441 9.40 51.29 48.36
CA GLU A 441 8.72 49.98 48.47
C GLU A 441 7.19 50.18 48.31
N ARG A 442 6.62 51.28 48.77
CA ARG A 442 5.23 51.63 48.53
C ARG A 442 4.94 51.74 47.04
N GLU A 443 5.72 52.48 46.29
CA GLU A 443 5.59 52.63 44.82
C GLU A 443 5.71 51.26 44.10
N ARG A 444 6.61 50.42 44.61
CA ARG A 444 6.78 49.07 44.08
C ARG A 444 5.51 48.21 44.29
N LEU A 445 4.91 48.28 45.50
CA LEU A 445 3.68 47.53 45.79
C LEU A 445 2.48 48.04 44.97
N GLU A 446 2.41 49.36 44.77
CA GLU A 446 1.40 49.98 43.91
C GLU A 446 1.51 49.55 42.45
N ASN A 447 2.73 49.55 41.90
CA ASN A 447 3.00 49.08 40.55
C ASN A 447 2.70 47.57 40.41
N GLU A 448 3.11 46.73 41.36
CA GLU A 448 2.78 45.28 41.42
C GLU A 448 1.25 45.09 41.45
N TYR A 449 0.51 45.88 42.20
CA TYR A 449 -0.94 45.81 42.27
C TYR A 449 -1.61 46.17 40.94
N GLN A 450 -1.16 47.25 40.29
CA GLN A 450 -1.70 47.63 38.96
C GLN A 450 -1.41 46.56 37.90
N ASP A 451 -0.21 46.00 37.91
CA ASP A 451 0.14 44.91 37.03
C ASP A 451 -0.73 43.66 37.24
N LEU A 452 -1.05 43.35 38.50
CA LEU A 452 -1.96 42.25 38.82
C LEU A 452 -3.40 42.52 38.40
N LEU A 453 -3.90 43.73 38.58
CA LEU A 453 -5.22 44.13 38.11
C LEU A 453 -5.35 43.99 36.58
N ALA A 454 -4.31 44.41 35.83
CA ALA A 454 -4.27 44.24 34.40
C ALA A 454 -4.30 42.77 33.98
N LYS A 455 -3.53 41.90 34.68
CA LYS A 455 -3.54 40.43 34.47
C LYS A 455 -4.88 39.82 34.83
N ILE A 456 -5.50 40.24 35.94
CA ILE A 456 -6.84 39.79 36.36
C ILE A 456 -7.89 40.13 35.29
N ALA A 457 -7.88 41.36 34.75
CA ALA A 457 -8.76 41.77 33.67
C ALA A 457 -8.56 40.91 32.42
N TYR A 458 -7.33 40.71 32.03
CA TYR A 458 -6.97 39.87 30.89
C TYR A 458 -7.43 38.40 31.05
N TYR A 459 -7.22 37.80 32.22
CA TYR A 459 -7.67 36.43 32.47
C TYR A 459 -9.18 36.31 32.51
N LYS A 460 -9.90 37.33 33.05
CA LYS A 460 -11.37 37.38 33.00
C LYS A 460 -11.90 37.54 31.59
N GLU A 461 -11.26 38.31 30.75
CA GLU A 461 -11.56 38.41 29.32
C GLU A 461 -11.48 37.05 28.63
N ILE A 462 -10.35 36.30 28.83
CA ILE A 462 -10.17 34.98 28.24
C ILE A 462 -11.24 33.99 28.69
N LEU A 463 -11.61 34.02 30.00
CA LEU A 463 -12.59 33.10 30.55
C LEU A 463 -14.04 33.47 30.18
N GLY A 464 -14.29 34.76 29.87
CA GLY A 464 -15.60 35.29 29.51
C GLY A 464 -15.98 35.14 28.04
N ASP A 465 -15.01 34.94 27.14
CA ASP A 465 -15.25 34.85 25.70
C ASP A 465 -14.50 33.65 25.10
N GLU A 466 -15.27 32.67 24.62
CA GLU A 466 -14.70 31.46 23.94
C GLU A 466 -13.84 31.83 22.72
N ARG A 467 -14.19 32.87 21.99
CA ARG A 467 -13.42 33.36 20.83
C ARG A 467 -12.04 33.84 21.26
N ARG A 468 -11.97 34.54 22.41
CA ARG A 468 -10.69 35.02 22.95
C ARG A 468 -9.84 33.85 23.43
N LEU A 469 -10.46 32.87 24.09
CA LEU A 469 -9.78 31.65 24.51
C LEU A 469 -9.20 30.89 23.32
N LEU A 470 -9.96 30.72 22.25
CA LEU A 470 -9.49 30.07 21.00
C LEU A 470 -8.35 30.87 20.34
N ALA A 471 -8.41 32.20 20.34
CA ALA A 471 -7.33 33.03 19.82
C ALA A 471 -6.03 32.85 20.60
N VAL A 472 -6.09 32.75 21.93
CA VAL A 472 -4.91 32.45 22.77
C VAL A 472 -4.33 31.09 22.49
N ILE A 473 -5.17 30.06 22.28
CA ILE A 473 -4.72 28.71 21.91
C ILE A 473 -3.99 28.77 20.57
N LYS A 474 -4.53 29.47 19.59
CA LYS A 474 -3.90 29.62 18.25
C LYS A 474 -2.55 30.32 18.36
N GLU A 475 -2.48 31.46 19.07
CA GLU A 475 -1.21 32.18 19.28
C GLU A 475 -0.13 31.28 19.92
N GLU A 476 -0.50 30.45 20.90
CA GLU A 476 0.42 29.52 21.56
C GLU A 476 0.87 28.39 20.65
N LEU A 477 0.00 27.87 19.78
CA LEU A 477 0.33 26.85 18.80
C LEU A 477 1.26 27.41 17.73
N ASP A 478 1.01 28.63 17.22
CA ASP A 478 1.87 29.32 16.26
C ASP A 478 3.30 29.50 16.79
N VAL A 479 3.44 29.91 18.05
CA VAL A 479 4.76 30.01 18.70
C VAL A 479 5.50 28.66 18.73
N ILE A 480 4.77 27.57 18.94
CA ILE A 480 5.37 26.22 18.91
C ILE A 480 5.76 25.83 17.49
N ALA A 481 4.92 26.12 16.49
CA ALA A 481 5.20 25.87 15.08
C ALA A 481 6.43 26.63 14.59
N ASP A 482 6.59 27.89 15.00
CA ASP A 482 7.74 28.73 14.64
C ASP A 482 9.04 28.23 15.32
N LYS A 483 8.96 27.86 16.59
CA LYS A 483 10.14 27.48 17.39
C LYS A 483 10.67 26.08 17.07
N TYR A 484 9.78 25.12 16.78
CA TYR A 484 10.12 23.71 16.63
C TYR A 484 9.79 23.13 15.24
N GLY A 485 9.11 23.90 14.39
CA GLY A 485 8.73 23.42 13.07
C GLY A 485 9.95 23.23 12.16
N GLU A 486 10.01 22.08 11.52
CA GLU A 486 11.02 21.71 10.53
C GLU A 486 10.36 21.59 9.15
N ASP A 487 11.19 21.61 8.11
CA ASP A 487 10.74 21.33 6.76
C ASP A 487 10.36 19.85 6.62
N ARG A 488 9.49 19.56 5.66
CA ARG A 488 9.05 18.21 5.34
C ARG A 488 10.25 17.35 4.89
N LYS A 489 10.35 16.13 5.41
CA LYS A 489 11.37 15.16 5.04
C LYS A 489 10.88 14.24 3.93
N THR A 490 9.62 13.81 3.99
CA THR A 490 9.01 12.89 3.03
C THR A 490 8.51 13.62 1.80
N SER A 491 8.92 13.19 0.62
CA SER A 491 8.46 13.71 -0.66
C SER A 491 7.21 12.97 -1.16
N PHE A 492 6.53 13.55 -2.15
CA PHE A 492 5.42 12.92 -2.85
C PHE A 492 5.78 12.70 -4.31
N SER A 493 5.45 11.54 -4.85
CA SER A 493 5.39 11.30 -6.27
C SER A 493 3.93 11.12 -6.66
N TYR A 494 3.48 11.95 -7.59
CA TYR A 494 2.12 11.90 -8.15
C TYR A 494 2.03 10.94 -9.34
N ASP A 495 3.16 10.47 -9.81
CA ASP A 495 3.22 9.38 -10.77
C ASP A 495 2.67 8.15 -10.05
N ASP A 496 1.35 8.03 -10.14
CA ASP A 496 0.66 6.81 -9.77
C ASP A 496 1.34 5.70 -10.54
N ILE A 497 2.12 4.91 -9.80
CA ILE A 497 2.54 3.61 -10.27
C ILE A 497 3.05 3.66 -11.73
N LEU A 498 4.29 4.03 -11.94
CA LEU A 498 5.03 3.37 -13.00
C LEU A 498 5.06 1.88 -12.60
N ASP A 499 4.00 1.17 -12.94
CA ASP A 499 4.04 -0.28 -12.95
C ASP A 499 5.22 -0.67 -13.85
N ALA A 500 5.84 -1.80 -13.60
CA ALA A 500 6.83 -2.35 -14.52
C ALA A 500 6.29 -2.41 -15.97
N GLU A 501 5.00 -2.30 -16.11
CA GLU A 501 4.22 -2.21 -17.33
C GLU A 501 4.43 -0.89 -18.10
N ASP A 502 4.52 0.26 -17.42
CA ASP A 502 4.74 1.57 -18.07
C ASP A 502 6.15 1.77 -18.64
N LEU A 503 7.08 0.89 -18.27
CA LEU A 503 8.45 0.87 -18.81
C LEU A 503 8.63 -0.11 -19.97
N ILE A 504 7.61 -0.90 -20.26
CA ILE A 504 7.59 -1.83 -21.39
C ILE A 504 6.71 -1.17 -22.45
N ALA A 505 7.28 -0.91 -23.62
CA ALA A 505 6.50 -0.40 -24.72
C ALA A 505 5.33 -1.35 -25.04
N ASP A 506 4.13 -0.80 -25.28
CA ASP A 506 2.94 -1.60 -25.64
C ASP A 506 2.99 -1.95 -27.13
N ASP A 507 4.05 -2.64 -27.52
CA ASP A 507 4.24 -3.09 -28.90
C ASP A 507 3.33 -4.28 -29.21
N ASP A 508 2.96 -4.39 -30.47
CA ASP A 508 2.31 -5.58 -31.03
C ASP A 508 3.28 -6.77 -30.97
N VAL A 509 2.78 -7.90 -30.51
CA VAL A 509 3.55 -9.13 -30.42
C VAL A 509 2.76 -10.33 -30.92
N VAL A 510 3.48 -11.27 -31.50
CA VAL A 510 2.94 -12.58 -31.91
C VAL A 510 3.29 -13.60 -30.85
N ILE A 511 2.28 -14.26 -30.30
CA ILE A 511 2.43 -15.35 -29.37
C ILE A 511 2.15 -16.66 -30.07
N THR A 512 3.06 -17.61 -29.90
CA THR A 512 2.96 -18.95 -30.47
C THR A 512 3.01 -19.97 -29.36
N SER A 513 2.06 -20.89 -29.33
CA SER A 513 2.04 -22.02 -28.40
C SER A 513 2.01 -23.35 -29.13
N THR A 514 2.57 -24.40 -28.51
CA THR A 514 2.63 -25.75 -29.07
C THR A 514 1.80 -26.73 -28.25
N SER A 515 1.43 -27.86 -28.88
CA SER A 515 0.65 -28.91 -28.24
C SER A 515 1.33 -29.57 -27.03
N LEU A 516 2.65 -29.53 -26.95
CA LEU A 516 3.40 -29.98 -25.79
C LEU A 516 3.58 -28.90 -24.74
N GLY A 517 2.99 -27.70 -24.96
CA GLY A 517 2.96 -26.62 -23.98
C GLY A 517 4.21 -25.75 -23.97
N TYR A 518 4.89 -25.55 -25.10
CA TYR A 518 5.90 -24.51 -25.26
C TYR A 518 5.25 -23.22 -25.76
N ILE A 519 5.66 -22.09 -25.21
CA ILE A 519 5.18 -20.76 -25.58
C ILE A 519 6.32 -19.79 -25.78
N LYS A 520 6.14 -18.86 -26.70
CA LYS A 520 7.07 -17.76 -26.93
C LYS A 520 6.36 -16.52 -27.45
N ARG A 521 7.01 -15.40 -27.27
CA ARG A 521 6.63 -14.09 -27.80
C ARG A 521 7.63 -13.64 -28.85
N MET A 522 7.17 -13.00 -29.91
CA MET A 522 7.99 -12.50 -31.01
C MET A 522 7.45 -11.18 -31.54
N SER A 523 8.31 -10.34 -32.15
CA SER A 523 7.89 -9.19 -32.93
C SER A 523 7.13 -9.62 -34.19
N PRO A 524 6.07 -8.93 -34.61
CA PRO A 524 5.34 -9.19 -35.86
C PRO A 524 6.22 -9.15 -37.12
N GLU A 525 7.29 -8.36 -37.12
CA GLU A 525 8.25 -8.24 -38.23
C GLU A 525 8.87 -9.58 -38.66
N ASN A 526 8.91 -10.56 -37.74
CA ASN A 526 9.41 -11.91 -38.04
C ASN A 526 8.49 -12.71 -38.97
N PHE A 527 7.28 -12.23 -39.30
CA PHE A 527 6.28 -12.88 -40.14
C PHE A 527 5.97 -12.06 -41.41
N ARG A 528 7.00 -11.80 -42.24
CA ARG A 528 6.82 -11.07 -43.52
C ARG A 528 5.92 -11.82 -44.48
N GLN A 529 5.09 -11.08 -45.23
CA GLN A 529 4.20 -11.57 -46.24
C GLN A 529 4.99 -12.24 -47.36
N GLN A 530 4.59 -13.44 -47.81
CA GLN A 530 5.21 -14.14 -48.94
C GLN A 530 4.22 -14.21 -50.12
N ASN A 531 4.73 -14.04 -51.31
CA ASN A 531 3.94 -14.15 -52.55
C ASN A 531 3.53 -15.61 -52.81
N ARG A 532 2.48 -15.78 -53.60
CA ARG A 532 1.86 -17.05 -54.00
C ARG A 532 2.91 -18.02 -54.58
N GLY A 533 3.01 -19.23 -53.98
CA GLY A 533 3.98 -20.25 -54.43
C GLY A 533 5.28 -20.28 -53.65
N GLY A 534 5.41 -19.48 -52.56
CA GLY A 534 6.54 -19.53 -51.64
C GLY A 534 6.69 -20.87 -50.89
N LYS A 535 7.89 -21.26 -50.52
CA LYS A 535 8.24 -22.52 -49.83
C LYS A 535 7.81 -22.56 -48.35
N GLY A 536 7.07 -21.55 -47.87
CA GLY A 536 6.71 -21.44 -46.43
C GLY A 536 7.89 -21.13 -45.53
N ILE A 537 7.63 -20.64 -44.32
CA ILE A 537 8.67 -20.31 -43.35
C ILE A 537 8.53 -21.25 -42.15
N LYS A 538 9.63 -21.82 -41.68
CA LYS A 538 9.64 -22.59 -40.44
C LYS A 538 9.45 -21.63 -39.23
N GLY A 539 8.28 -21.66 -38.64
CA GLY A 539 7.90 -20.73 -37.59
C GLY A 539 8.44 -21.07 -36.19
N MET A 540 8.82 -22.35 -35.99
CA MET A 540 9.32 -22.82 -34.67
C MET A 540 10.07 -24.13 -34.86
N GLN A 541 11.10 -24.39 -34.06
CA GLN A 541 11.74 -25.68 -34.00
C GLN A 541 10.98 -26.54 -32.97
N THR A 542 10.27 -27.54 -33.45
CA THR A 542 9.48 -28.46 -32.63
C THR A 542 10.29 -29.72 -32.34
N ILE A 543 9.93 -30.42 -31.25
CA ILE A 543 10.43 -31.75 -30.90
C ILE A 543 9.62 -32.76 -31.72
N GLU A 544 10.14 -34.02 -31.90
CA GLU A 544 9.36 -35.11 -32.45
C GLU A 544 7.97 -35.19 -31.80
N LYS A 545 6.89 -35.14 -32.59
CA LYS A 545 5.48 -35.16 -32.18
C LYS A 545 4.92 -33.83 -31.58
N ASP A 546 5.66 -32.69 -31.58
CA ASP A 546 5.16 -31.41 -31.18
C ASP A 546 4.79 -30.58 -32.41
N TYR A 547 3.71 -29.79 -32.34
CA TYR A 547 3.24 -28.89 -33.40
C TYR A 547 2.70 -27.59 -32.81
N ILE A 548 2.64 -26.53 -33.60
CA ILE A 548 2.06 -25.26 -33.22
C ILE A 548 0.54 -25.45 -33.13
N GLU A 549 0.00 -25.26 -31.94
CA GLU A 549 -1.43 -25.41 -31.68
C GLU A 549 -2.17 -24.08 -31.83
N ASP A 550 -1.56 -23.00 -31.32
CA ASP A 550 -2.18 -21.67 -31.35
C ASP A 550 -1.16 -20.58 -31.72
N LEU A 551 -1.59 -19.62 -32.51
CA LEU A 551 -0.84 -18.44 -32.91
C LEU A 551 -1.80 -17.25 -32.95
N PHE A 552 -1.50 -16.22 -32.15
CA PHE A 552 -2.33 -15.03 -32.09
C PHE A 552 -1.50 -13.76 -31.88
N MET A 553 -2.00 -12.64 -32.37
CA MET A 553 -1.41 -11.32 -32.18
C MET A 553 -2.07 -10.66 -30.98
N THR A 554 -1.29 -9.96 -30.20
CA THR A 554 -1.70 -9.20 -29.02
C THR A 554 -0.69 -8.10 -28.75
N THR A 555 -0.91 -7.30 -27.70
CA THR A 555 0.10 -6.34 -27.25
C THR A 555 0.80 -6.80 -25.96
N ASN A 556 1.91 -6.17 -25.65
CA ASN A 556 2.68 -6.48 -24.44
C ASN A 556 1.84 -6.30 -23.16
N HIS A 557 0.92 -5.33 -23.14
CA HIS A 557 0.13 -4.98 -21.94
C HIS A 557 -1.19 -5.75 -21.82
N HIS A 558 -1.63 -6.46 -22.84
CA HIS A 558 -2.86 -7.25 -22.76
C HIS A 558 -2.72 -8.41 -21.78
N TYR A 559 -3.80 -8.76 -21.13
CA TYR A 559 -3.91 -9.97 -20.34
C TYR A 559 -4.16 -11.17 -21.23
N ILE A 560 -3.46 -12.24 -20.97
CA ILE A 560 -3.66 -13.52 -21.64
C ILE A 560 -4.21 -14.49 -20.60
N MET A 561 -5.41 -14.98 -20.85
CA MET A 561 -6.06 -16.01 -20.04
C MET A 561 -5.86 -17.36 -20.70
N PHE A 562 -5.33 -18.30 -19.95
CA PHE A 562 -5.11 -19.67 -20.40
C PHE A 562 -6.11 -20.60 -19.72
N PHE A 563 -6.94 -21.25 -20.52
CA PHE A 563 -7.94 -22.21 -20.06
C PHE A 563 -7.43 -23.63 -20.28
N THR A 564 -7.49 -24.45 -19.24
CA THR A 564 -6.93 -25.80 -19.29
C THR A 564 -8.02 -26.86 -19.55
N ASN A 565 -7.59 -28.01 -20.07
CA ASN A 565 -8.44 -29.18 -20.26
C ASN A 565 -9.19 -29.59 -18.98
N MET A 566 -8.62 -29.31 -17.80
CA MET A 566 -9.22 -29.58 -16.49
C MET A 566 -10.20 -28.50 -16.02
N GLY A 567 -10.55 -27.53 -16.86
CA GLY A 567 -11.51 -26.47 -16.55
C GLY A 567 -10.98 -25.40 -15.59
N ARG A 568 -9.66 -25.22 -15.49
CA ARG A 568 -9.01 -24.13 -14.74
C ARG A 568 -8.63 -22.98 -15.68
N VAL A 569 -8.47 -21.80 -15.10
CA VAL A 569 -7.99 -20.61 -15.81
C VAL A 569 -6.82 -19.98 -15.07
N PHE A 570 -5.82 -19.56 -15.83
CA PHE A 570 -4.65 -18.78 -15.40
C PHE A 570 -4.62 -17.48 -16.17
N ARG A 571 -3.94 -16.47 -15.62
CA ARG A 571 -3.81 -15.15 -16.25
C ARG A 571 -2.39 -14.62 -16.07
N ILE A 572 -1.78 -14.19 -17.18
CA ILE A 572 -0.50 -13.46 -17.21
C ILE A 572 -0.59 -12.29 -18.20
N LYS A 573 0.39 -11.39 -18.13
CA LYS A 573 0.54 -10.29 -19.10
C LYS A 573 1.35 -10.75 -20.32
N GLY A 574 1.15 -10.11 -21.49
CA GLY A 574 1.89 -10.44 -22.69
C GLY A 574 3.41 -10.34 -22.51
N TYR A 575 3.89 -9.32 -21.83
CA TYR A 575 5.32 -9.12 -21.53
C TYR A 575 5.93 -10.15 -20.56
N GLU A 576 5.12 -10.90 -19.81
CA GLU A 576 5.59 -11.98 -18.93
C GLU A 576 5.99 -13.23 -19.71
N ILE A 577 5.56 -13.34 -20.97
CA ILE A 577 5.98 -14.40 -21.87
C ILE A 577 7.38 -14.07 -22.41
N PRO A 578 8.37 -14.94 -22.23
CA PRO A 578 9.73 -14.70 -22.70
C PRO A 578 9.80 -14.49 -24.21
N GLU A 579 10.56 -13.47 -24.61
CA GLU A 579 10.85 -13.23 -26.01
C GLU A 579 11.85 -14.26 -26.54
N ALA A 580 11.62 -14.71 -27.76
CA ALA A 580 12.49 -15.70 -28.38
C ALA A 580 12.56 -15.51 -29.90
N SER A 581 13.65 -15.91 -30.51
CA SER A 581 13.84 -15.85 -31.96
C SER A 581 12.84 -16.76 -32.68
N ARG A 582 12.62 -16.48 -33.99
CA ARG A 582 11.67 -17.24 -34.81
C ARG A 582 11.89 -18.75 -34.76
N THR A 583 13.11 -19.21 -34.79
CA THR A 583 13.46 -20.65 -34.78
C THR A 583 13.56 -21.26 -33.41
N ALA A 584 13.58 -20.48 -32.36
CA ALA A 584 13.66 -20.98 -30.98
C ALA A 584 12.39 -21.73 -30.55
N ARG A 585 12.54 -22.72 -29.66
CA ARG A 585 11.45 -23.54 -29.12
C ARG A 585 10.53 -22.74 -28.16
N GLY A 586 11.05 -21.70 -27.53
CA GLY A 586 10.34 -20.98 -26.47
C GLY A 586 10.47 -21.65 -25.09
N THR A 587 9.64 -21.22 -24.17
CA THR A 587 9.62 -21.63 -22.75
C THR A 587 8.45 -22.57 -22.49
N ALA A 588 8.64 -23.61 -21.68
CA ALA A 588 7.56 -24.52 -21.29
C ALA A 588 6.55 -23.77 -20.40
N LEU A 589 5.27 -23.90 -20.68
CA LEU A 589 4.16 -23.26 -19.92
C LEU A 589 4.17 -23.63 -18.44
N VAL A 590 4.64 -24.84 -18.09
CA VAL A 590 4.79 -25.28 -16.69
C VAL A 590 5.78 -24.43 -15.88
N ASN A 591 6.69 -23.71 -16.56
CA ASN A 591 7.61 -22.77 -15.91
C ASN A 591 6.96 -21.39 -15.66
N LEU A 592 5.89 -21.07 -16.39
CA LEU A 592 5.14 -19.81 -16.27
C LEU A 592 3.87 -19.99 -15.43
N LEU A 593 3.20 -21.13 -15.58
CA LEU A 593 1.92 -21.45 -14.95
C LEU A 593 2.07 -22.70 -14.07
N PRO A 594 1.56 -22.72 -12.83
CA PRO A 594 1.62 -23.90 -11.95
C PRO A 594 0.57 -24.95 -12.38
N LEU A 595 0.81 -25.60 -13.51
CA LEU A 595 -0.01 -26.66 -14.07
C LEU A 595 0.15 -27.96 -13.26
N GLN A 596 -0.93 -28.75 -13.18
CA GLN A 596 -0.93 -30.05 -12.56
C GLN A 596 -0.47 -31.14 -13.54
N GLU A 597 -0.18 -32.32 -13.05
CA GLU A 597 0.16 -33.47 -13.90
C GLU A 597 -1.02 -33.80 -14.84
N GLY A 598 -0.73 -33.90 -16.14
CA GLY A 598 -1.74 -34.10 -17.18
C GLY A 598 -2.58 -32.87 -17.55
N GLU A 599 -2.35 -31.74 -16.94
CA GLU A 599 -3.04 -30.48 -17.28
C GLU A 599 -2.38 -29.80 -18.48
N LYS A 600 -3.21 -29.49 -19.49
CA LYS A 600 -2.78 -28.79 -20.72
C LYS A 600 -3.65 -27.58 -20.98
N VAL A 601 -3.08 -26.56 -21.61
CA VAL A 601 -3.84 -25.40 -22.07
C VAL A 601 -4.53 -25.75 -23.39
N ASN A 602 -5.84 -25.62 -23.44
CA ASN A 602 -6.66 -25.92 -24.60
C ASN A 602 -7.25 -24.67 -25.27
N ALA A 603 -7.31 -23.55 -24.56
CA ALA A 603 -7.76 -22.28 -25.13
C ALA A 603 -7.03 -21.10 -24.50
N SER A 604 -6.75 -20.10 -25.32
CA SER A 604 -6.18 -18.83 -24.91
C SER A 604 -7.05 -17.65 -25.33
N LEU A 605 -7.13 -16.66 -24.47
CA LEU A 605 -7.96 -15.47 -24.68
C LEU A 605 -7.18 -14.22 -24.31
N CYS A 606 -7.10 -13.26 -25.23
CA CYS A 606 -6.47 -11.97 -24.98
C CYS A 606 -7.52 -10.93 -24.56
N LEU A 607 -7.23 -10.18 -23.52
CA LEU A 607 -8.10 -9.17 -22.95
C LEU A 607 -7.33 -7.88 -22.69
N ARG A 608 -7.95 -6.75 -23.01
CA ARG A 608 -7.42 -5.44 -22.64
C ARG A 608 -7.66 -5.17 -21.14
N ASP A 609 -8.89 -5.33 -20.68
CA ASP A 609 -9.26 -5.22 -19.24
C ASP A 609 -10.18 -6.39 -18.83
N PRO A 610 -9.82 -7.19 -17.82
CA PRO A 610 -10.66 -8.29 -17.34
C PRO A 610 -11.92 -7.84 -16.58
N LYS A 611 -12.14 -6.53 -16.40
CA LYS A 611 -13.34 -5.95 -15.76
C LYS A 611 -14.43 -5.56 -16.75
N ASP A 612 -14.22 -5.75 -18.04
CA ASP A 612 -15.21 -5.44 -19.06
C ASP A 612 -16.53 -6.18 -18.82
N GLU A 613 -17.66 -5.51 -19.07
CA GLU A 613 -19.01 -6.04 -18.92
C GLU A 613 -19.38 -7.00 -20.06
N GLN A 614 -18.54 -7.97 -20.33
CA GLN A 614 -18.75 -9.01 -21.32
C GLN A 614 -19.02 -10.35 -20.66
N ASP A 615 -19.59 -11.26 -21.43
CA ASP A 615 -19.78 -12.64 -21.05
C ASP A 615 -18.73 -13.54 -21.69
N LEU A 616 -18.22 -14.50 -20.92
CA LEU A 616 -17.36 -15.57 -21.37
C LEU A 616 -18.20 -16.80 -21.62
N ILE A 617 -18.03 -17.43 -22.80
CA ILE A 617 -18.61 -18.72 -23.11
C ILE A 617 -17.53 -19.78 -23.16
N LEU A 618 -17.81 -20.89 -22.51
CA LEU A 618 -16.93 -22.07 -22.40
C LEU A 618 -17.64 -23.25 -23.05
N THR A 619 -16.89 -24.08 -23.79
CA THR A 619 -17.44 -25.28 -24.46
C THR A 619 -16.57 -26.47 -24.14
N THR A 620 -17.22 -27.59 -23.83
CA THR A 620 -16.54 -28.85 -23.52
C THR A 620 -16.61 -29.85 -24.67
N LYS A 621 -15.72 -30.83 -24.66
CA LYS A 621 -15.62 -31.91 -25.61
C LYS A 621 -16.92 -32.71 -25.73
N SER A 622 -17.63 -32.92 -24.63
CA SER A 622 -18.93 -33.59 -24.57
C SER A 622 -20.10 -32.74 -25.04
N GLY A 623 -19.88 -31.51 -25.53
CA GLY A 623 -20.90 -30.62 -26.06
C GLY A 623 -21.68 -29.83 -25.02
N MET A 624 -21.17 -29.69 -23.81
CA MET A 624 -21.69 -28.77 -22.81
C MET A 624 -21.23 -27.34 -23.12
N VAL A 625 -22.09 -26.36 -22.85
CA VAL A 625 -21.78 -24.93 -22.97
C VAL A 625 -22.10 -24.18 -21.70
N LYS A 626 -21.32 -23.19 -21.34
CA LYS A 626 -21.51 -22.41 -20.13
C LYS A 626 -21.25 -20.94 -20.41
N LYS A 627 -22.16 -20.08 -19.96
CA LYS A 627 -22.02 -18.61 -20.02
C LYS A 627 -21.81 -18.04 -18.62
N THR A 628 -20.76 -17.22 -18.45
CA THR A 628 -20.38 -16.61 -17.16
C THR A 628 -19.89 -15.19 -17.40
N ALA A 629 -20.21 -14.24 -16.51
CA ALA A 629 -19.69 -12.89 -16.59
C ALA A 629 -18.16 -12.86 -16.50
N LEU A 630 -17.50 -12.11 -17.37
CA LEU A 630 -16.03 -11.96 -17.37
C LEU A 630 -15.51 -11.40 -16.03
N SER A 631 -16.29 -10.52 -15.39
CA SER A 631 -15.95 -9.95 -14.08
C SER A 631 -15.73 -10.99 -12.97
N GLU A 632 -16.31 -12.20 -13.08
CA GLU A 632 -16.03 -13.29 -12.14
C GLU A 632 -14.60 -13.83 -12.23
N TYR A 633 -13.90 -13.51 -13.32
CA TYR A 633 -12.50 -13.88 -13.57
C TYR A 633 -11.55 -12.68 -13.40
N ALA A 634 -12.01 -11.53 -12.91
CA ALA A 634 -11.18 -10.34 -12.69
C ALA A 634 -10.04 -10.58 -11.69
N ASN A 635 -10.21 -11.50 -10.74
CA ASN A 635 -9.24 -11.78 -9.68
C ASN A 635 -8.70 -13.22 -9.77
N VAL A 636 -8.04 -13.57 -10.87
CA VAL A 636 -7.36 -14.86 -11.00
C VAL A 636 -6.09 -14.85 -10.14
N ARG A 637 -6.01 -15.76 -9.17
CA ARG A 637 -4.83 -15.94 -8.34
C ARG A 637 -3.73 -16.67 -9.12
N ARG A 638 -2.47 -16.52 -8.71
CA ARG A 638 -1.32 -17.18 -9.36
C ARG A 638 -1.49 -18.71 -9.44
N ASN A 639 -2.18 -19.34 -8.50
CA ASN A 639 -2.45 -20.79 -8.49
C ASN A 639 -3.61 -21.21 -9.41
N GLY A 640 -4.12 -20.27 -10.24
CA GLY A 640 -5.27 -20.52 -11.10
C GLY A 640 -6.61 -20.48 -10.36
N LEU A 641 -7.67 -20.57 -11.14
CA LEU A 641 -9.04 -20.48 -10.68
C LEU A 641 -9.90 -21.53 -11.44
N ILE A 642 -10.89 -22.13 -10.80
CA ILE A 642 -11.84 -23.01 -11.50
C ILE A 642 -12.72 -22.16 -12.41
N ALA A 643 -12.67 -22.42 -13.72
CA ALA A 643 -13.46 -21.74 -14.73
C ALA A 643 -14.78 -22.46 -15.00
N ILE A 644 -14.79 -23.77 -15.00
CA ILE A 644 -15.95 -24.64 -15.18
C ILE A 644 -15.73 -25.95 -14.40
N SER A 645 -16.80 -26.50 -13.82
CA SER A 645 -16.78 -27.86 -13.28
C SER A 645 -17.07 -28.85 -14.41
N LEU A 646 -16.15 -29.74 -14.66
CA LEU A 646 -16.28 -30.76 -15.70
C LEU A 646 -16.97 -32.00 -15.16
N LYS A 647 -17.62 -32.77 -16.04
CA LYS A 647 -18.09 -34.14 -15.78
C LYS A 647 -16.91 -35.12 -15.86
N GLU A 648 -17.11 -36.35 -15.37
CA GLU A 648 -16.14 -37.42 -15.55
C GLU A 648 -15.80 -37.59 -17.05
N ASP A 649 -14.53 -37.69 -17.37
CA ASP A 649 -13.97 -37.84 -18.73
C ASP A 649 -14.25 -36.67 -19.72
N ASP A 650 -14.81 -35.54 -19.25
CA ASP A 650 -14.99 -34.37 -20.11
C ASP A 650 -13.78 -33.43 -20.04
N GLN A 651 -13.58 -32.65 -21.08
CA GLN A 651 -12.49 -31.67 -21.19
C GLN A 651 -13.04 -30.35 -21.72
N LEU A 652 -12.53 -29.25 -21.19
CA LEU A 652 -12.74 -27.95 -21.79
C LEU A 652 -11.93 -27.85 -23.08
N ILE A 653 -12.58 -27.46 -24.18
CA ILE A 653 -11.92 -27.33 -25.48
C ILE A 653 -11.77 -25.89 -25.95
N GLU A 654 -12.72 -25.03 -25.65
CA GLU A 654 -12.68 -23.65 -26.13
C GLU A 654 -13.31 -22.66 -25.14
N ALA A 655 -12.77 -21.43 -25.14
CA ALA A 655 -13.24 -20.30 -24.36
C ALA A 655 -13.27 -19.05 -25.26
N LYS A 656 -14.36 -18.30 -25.27
CA LYS A 656 -14.49 -17.07 -26.06
C LYS A 656 -15.25 -15.99 -25.33
N LEU A 657 -14.96 -14.74 -25.64
CA LEU A 657 -15.80 -13.61 -25.29
C LEU A 657 -17.05 -13.64 -26.15
N LEU A 658 -18.17 -13.33 -25.56
CA LEU A 658 -19.48 -13.41 -26.19
C LEU A 658 -20.02 -12.01 -26.48
N SER A 659 -20.38 -11.77 -27.74
CA SER A 659 -21.08 -10.57 -28.15
C SER A 659 -22.57 -10.69 -27.85
N LYS A 660 -23.24 -9.57 -27.54
CA LYS A 660 -24.68 -9.56 -27.26
C LYS A 660 -25.49 -9.84 -28.50
N ASP A 661 -26.57 -10.62 -28.37
CA ASP A 661 -27.53 -10.96 -29.42
C ASP A 661 -26.97 -11.82 -30.59
N GLU A 662 -25.84 -12.51 -30.37
CA GLU A 662 -25.18 -13.34 -31.35
C GLU A 662 -25.62 -14.81 -31.31
N ASN A 663 -25.43 -15.50 -32.41
CA ASN A 663 -25.62 -16.93 -32.52
C ASN A 663 -24.27 -17.65 -32.33
N ILE A 664 -24.31 -18.76 -31.64
CA ILE A 664 -23.18 -19.63 -31.36
C ILE A 664 -23.25 -20.86 -32.25
N ILE A 665 -22.17 -21.18 -32.93
CA ILE A 665 -22.04 -22.36 -33.80
C ILE A 665 -21.07 -23.35 -33.16
N LEU A 666 -21.53 -24.58 -32.94
CA LEU A 666 -20.70 -25.71 -32.52
C LEU A 666 -20.54 -26.66 -33.69
N VAL A 667 -19.35 -27.17 -33.91
CA VAL A 667 -19.04 -28.15 -34.92
C VAL A 667 -18.42 -29.39 -34.29
N THR A 668 -18.84 -30.60 -34.80
CA THR A 668 -18.32 -31.86 -34.29
C THR A 668 -17.34 -32.51 -35.22
N LYS A 669 -16.54 -33.41 -34.73
CA LYS A 669 -15.52 -34.18 -35.45
C LYS A 669 -16.10 -35.00 -36.56
N LYS A 670 -17.29 -35.54 -36.38
CA LYS A 670 -18.03 -36.34 -37.38
C LYS A 670 -18.88 -35.49 -38.35
N GLY A 671 -18.65 -34.15 -38.41
CA GLY A 671 -19.23 -33.27 -39.42
C GLY A 671 -20.67 -32.85 -39.16
N MET A 672 -21.08 -32.73 -37.90
CA MET A 672 -22.33 -32.12 -37.50
C MET A 672 -22.11 -30.70 -37.04
N ALA A 673 -23.05 -29.78 -37.26
CA ALA A 673 -23.02 -28.41 -36.77
C ALA A 673 -24.38 -28.01 -36.20
N ILE A 674 -24.40 -27.26 -35.10
CA ILE A 674 -25.59 -26.65 -34.54
C ILE A 674 -25.37 -25.16 -34.34
N GLN A 675 -26.38 -24.37 -34.70
CA GLN A 675 -26.40 -22.92 -34.46
C GLN A 675 -27.59 -22.60 -33.54
N PHE A 676 -27.36 -21.89 -32.46
CA PHE A 676 -28.38 -21.43 -31.52
C PHE A 676 -28.03 -20.04 -30.96
N ASN A 677 -29.04 -19.31 -30.46
CA ASN A 677 -28.84 -17.98 -29.94
C ASN A 677 -28.19 -18.02 -28.54
N GLU A 678 -27.33 -17.02 -28.25
CA GLU A 678 -26.65 -16.88 -26.96
C GLU A 678 -27.63 -16.77 -25.78
N LYS A 679 -28.83 -16.22 -26.00
CA LYS A 679 -29.88 -16.08 -24.99
C LYS A 679 -30.42 -17.43 -24.49
N ASP A 680 -30.26 -18.47 -25.29
CA ASP A 680 -30.63 -19.84 -24.90
C ASP A 680 -29.70 -20.41 -23.84
N VAL A 681 -28.51 -19.78 -23.65
CA VAL A 681 -27.54 -20.14 -22.60
C VAL A 681 -27.67 -19.17 -21.43
N ARG A 682 -28.29 -19.62 -20.35
CA ARG A 682 -28.40 -18.80 -19.13
C ARG A 682 -27.04 -18.50 -18.53
N ARG A 683 -26.84 -17.26 -18.02
CA ARG A 683 -25.66 -16.90 -17.26
C ARG A 683 -25.62 -17.69 -15.94
N THR A 684 -24.49 -18.30 -15.64
CA THR A 684 -24.28 -19.12 -14.43
C THR A 684 -22.98 -18.78 -13.76
N GLY A 685 -22.86 -19.04 -12.47
CA GLY A 685 -21.64 -18.79 -11.70
C GLY A 685 -20.50 -19.69 -12.15
N ARG A 686 -19.29 -19.29 -11.79
CA ARG A 686 -18.01 -19.85 -12.24
C ARG A 686 -17.89 -21.38 -12.01
N SER A 687 -18.34 -21.92 -10.89
CA SER A 687 -18.22 -23.34 -10.51
C SER A 687 -19.33 -24.24 -11.08
N SER A 688 -20.18 -23.78 -11.99
CA SER A 688 -21.24 -24.60 -12.59
C SER A 688 -20.73 -25.47 -13.76
N VAL A 689 -21.46 -26.54 -14.07
CA VAL A 689 -21.16 -27.48 -15.18
C VAL A 689 -21.62 -26.93 -16.52
N GLY A 690 -22.56 -26.00 -16.55
CA GLY A 690 -23.17 -25.49 -17.79
C GLY A 690 -24.40 -26.28 -18.20
N VAL A 691 -24.75 -26.17 -19.50
CA VAL A 691 -25.96 -26.73 -20.12
C VAL A 691 -25.60 -27.45 -21.45
N ILE A 692 -26.42 -28.38 -21.91
CA ILE A 692 -26.16 -29.11 -23.17
C ILE A 692 -26.27 -28.12 -24.35
N GLY A 693 -25.19 -27.94 -25.13
CA GLY A 693 -25.16 -27.19 -26.37
C GLY A 693 -25.59 -28.01 -27.55
N ILE A 694 -25.00 -29.17 -27.74
CA ILE A 694 -25.31 -30.14 -28.81
C ILE A 694 -25.40 -31.56 -28.20
N ARG A 695 -26.27 -32.40 -28.72
CA ARG A 695 -26.33 -33.84 -28.41
C ARG A 695 -25.47 -34.57 -29.41
N LEU A 696 -24.41 -35.16 -28.91
CA LEU A 696 -23.49 -35.95 -29.76
C LEU A 696 -24.04 -37.35 -30.07
N ASN A 697 -23.66 -37.88 -31.21
CA ASN A 697 -23.79 -39.30 -31.50
C ASN A 697 -22.65 -40.09 -30.83
N ASP A 698 -22.80 -41.40 -30.72
CA ASP A 698 -21.76 -42.25 -30.07
C ASP A 698 -20.43 -42.09 -30.80
N GLY A 699 -19.37 -41.84 -30.02
CA GLY A 699 -18.01 -41.65 -30.55
C GLY A 699 -17.77 -40.32 -31.29
N ASP A 700 -18.68 -39.38 -31.19
CA ASP A 700 -18.49 -38.01 -31.70
C ASP A 700 -18.05 -37.04 -30.59
N GLU A 701 -17.36 -35.97 -30.95
CA GLU A 701 -16.85 -34.96 -30.04
C GLU A 701 -16.92 -33.56 -30.67
N VAL A 702 -17.12 -32.52 -29.87
CA VAL A 702 -17.06 -31.13 -30.35
C VAL A 702 -15.60 -30.76 -30.61
N ILE A 703 -15.33 -30.13 -31.76
CA ILE A 703 -13.98 -29.70 -32.14
C ILE A 703 -13.78 -28.19 -32.03
N GLY A 704 -14.83 -27.40 -31.90
CA GLY A 704 -14.70 -25.97 -31.71
C GLY A 704 -16.04 -25.24 -31.68
N MET A 705 -15.94 -23.96 -31.29
CA MET A 705 -17.06 -23.04 -31.15
C MET A 705 -16.71 -21.68 -31.79
N GLN A 706 -17.66 -21.09 -32.52
CA GLN A 706 -17.52 -19.76 -33.13
C GLN A 706 -18.79 -18.93 -32.92
N GLU A 707 -18.65 -17.59 -32.88
CA GLU A 707 -19.79 -16.67 -32.97
C GLU A 707 -20.14 -16.37 -34.41
N SER A 708 -21.42 -16.18 -34.69
CA SER A 708 -21.92 -15.97 -36.08
C SER A 708 -21.43 -14.67 -36.71
N SER A 709 -21.03 -13.67 -35.91
CA SER A 709 -20.44 -12.40 -36.37
C SER A 709 -19.04 -12.51 -36.94
N GLN A 710 -18.33 -13.61 -36.70
CA GLN A 710 -16.93 -13.77 -37.08
C GLN A 710 -16.69 -14.01 -38.57
N GLY A 711 -17.70 -14.09 -39.41
CA GLY A 711 -17.64 -14.21 -40.87
C GLY A 711 -18.89 -14.77 -41.48
N GLU A 712 -19.04 -14.59 -42.77
CA GLU A 712 -20.21 -15.03 -43.55
C GLU A 712 -20.08 -16.49 -44.05
N ASN A 713 -18.89 -17.04 -44.09
CA ASN A 713 -18.64 -18.39 -44.57
C ASN A 713 -18.03 -19.27 -43.45
N MET A 714 -18.50 -20.50 -43.39
CA MET A 714 -17.99 -21.55 -42.56
C MET A 714 -16.90 -22.32 -43.30
N LEU A 715 -15.63 -22.15 -42.89
CA LEU A 715 -14.55 -23.01 -43.35
C LEU A 715 -14.49 -24.25 -42.44
N VAL A 716 -14.47 -25.42 -43.04
CA VAL A 716 -14.21 -26.69 -42.37
C VAL A 716 -13.01 -27.38 -43.00
N VAL A 717 -12.14 -27.94 -42.20
CA VAL A 717 -10.91 -28.61 -42.65
C VAL A 717 -10.79 -29.97 -42.00
N SER A 718 -10.43 -30.99 -42.79
CA SER A 718 -10.26 -32.37 -42.35
C SER A 718 -8.77 -32.73 -42.18
N GLU A 719 -8.53 -33.75 -41.39
CA GLU A 719 -7.19 -34.25 -41.05
C GLU A 719 -6.32 -34.58 -42.30
N LYS A 720 -6.92 -34.99 -43.42
CA LYS A 720 -6.20 -35.33 -44.65
C LYS A 720 -6.07 -34.18 -45.65
N GLY A 721 -6.22 -32.93 -45.15
CA GLY A 721 -5.98 -31.70 -45.92
C GLY A 721 -7.11 -31.34 -46.93
N TYR A 722 -8.30 -31.86 -46.75
CA TYR A 722 -9.49 -31.41 -47.49
C TYR A 722 -10.29 -30.38 -46.72
N GLY A 723 -10.87 -29.42 -47.39
CA GLY A 723 -11.70 -28.42 -46.76
C GLY A 723 -12.62 -27.72 -47.75
N LYS A 724 -13.52 -26.93 -47.25
CA LYS A 724 -14.45 -26.15 -48.02
C LYS A 724 -14.98 -24.94 -47.29
N LEU A 725 -15.48 -23.97 -48.03
CA LEU A 725 -16.33 -22.91 -47.53
C LEU A 725 -17.79 -23.29 -47.74
N THR A 726 -18.65 -22.96 -46.78
CA THR A 726 -20.11 -23.09 -46.90
C THR A 726 -20.73 -21.82 -46.30
N GLU A 727 -21.65 -21.21 -47.01
CA GLU A 727 -22.37 -20.03 -46.51
C GLU A 727 -23.04 -20.32 -45.16
N LYS A 728 -22.88 -19.42 -44.21
CA LYS A 728 -23.51 -19.47 -42.88
C LYS A 728 -25.05 -19.58 -42.98
N SER A 729 -25.63 -18.95 -43.95
CA SER A 729 -27.07 -18.99 -44.24
C SER A 729 -27.64 -20.41 -44.46
N ALA A 730 -26.79 -21.37 -44.85
CA ALA A 730 -27.16 -22.77 -44.98
C ALA A 730 -27.44 -23.48 -43.63
N PHE A 731 -27.05 -22.85 -42.51
CA PHE A 731 -27.22 -23.38 -41.16
C PHE A 731 -28.26 -22.56 -40.39
N LYS A 732 -29.52 -23.04 -40.40
CA LYS A 732 -30.60 -22.36 -39.70
C LYS A 732 -30.42 -22.47 -38.19
N ALA A 733 -30.65 -21.37 -37.45
CA ALA A 733 -30.69 -21.38 -36.00
C ALA A 733 -31.71 -22.37 -35.47
N GLN A 734 -31.36 -23.15 -34.48
CA GLN A 734 -32.13 -24.19 -33.83
C GLN A 734 -32.17 -23.97 -32.32
N ASN A 735 -33.01 -24.66 -31.61
CA ASN A 735 -32.98 -24.69 -30.14
C ASN A 735 -31.72 -25.43 -29.68
N ARG A 736 -31.09 -24.94 -28.65
CA ARG A 736 -29.94 -25.57 -27.98
C ARG A 736 -30.23 -27.03 -27.57
N GLY A 737 -29.24 -27.89 -27.62
CA GLY A 737 -29.36 -29.30 -27.21
C GLY A 737 -29.98 -30.22 -28.28
N GLY A 738 -30.10 -29.77 -29.55
CA GLY A 738 -30.42 -30.61 -30.70
C GLY A 738 -29.24 -31.46 -31.18
N LYS A 739 -29.46 -32.34 -32.16
CA LYS A 739 -28.41 -33.11 -32.86
C LYS A 739 -27.67 -32.32 -33.93
N GLY A 740 -28.12 -31.10 -34.27
CA GLY A 740 -27.55 -30.27 -35.30
C GLY A 740 -27.85 -30.75 -36.74
N MET A 741 -27.15 -30.18 -37.70
CA MET A 741 -27.23 -30.49 -39.12
C MET A 741 -25.87 -30.91 -39.65
N ARG A 742 -25.85 -31.74 -40.69
CA ARG A 742 -24.60 -32.12 -41.34
C ARG A 742 -23.94 -30.91 -41.99
N CYS A 743 -22.69 -30.63 -41.64
CA CYS A 743 -21.90 -29.55 -42.22
C CYS A 743 -20.84 -30.08 -43.19
N TYR A 744 -20.46 -31.35 -43.08
CA TYR A 744 -19.44 -31.98 -43.90
C TYR A 744 -19.73 -33.46 -44.11
N LYS A 745 -19.46 -33.96 -45.32
CA LYS A 745 -19.54 -35.38 -45.60
C LYS A 745 -18.18 -36.06 -45.43
N ILE A 746 -18.02 -36.75 -44.30
CA ILE A 746 -16.83 -37.54 -44.00
C ILE A 746 -16.73 -38.76 -44.90
N THR A 747 -15.56 -39.03 -45.43
CA THR A 747 -15.21 -40.20 -46.23
C THR A 747 -13.84 -40.71 -45.82
N GLU A 748 -13.50 -41.95 -46.17
CA GLU A 748 -12.14 -42.51 -45.91
C GLU A 748 -11.04 -41.66 -46.56
N LYS A 749 -11.37 -40.95 -47.66
CA LYS A 749 -10.44 -40.09 -48.40
C LYS A 749 -10.17 -38.80 -47.64
N THR A 750 -11.11 -38.27 -46.93
CA THR A 750 -11.02 -36.96 -46.28
C THR A 750 -10.61 -37.08 -44.82
N GLY A 751 -10.98 -38.19 -44.16
CA GLY A 751 -10.82 -38.33 -42.71
C GLY A 751 -11.77 -37.44 -41.90
N ASP A 752 -11.59 -37.42 -40.59
CA ASP A 752 -12.41 -36.65 -39.65
C ASP A 752 -12.11 -35.12 -39.74
N LEU A 753 -13.01 -34.28 -39.24
CA LEU A 753 -12.76 -32.83 -39.11
C LEU A 753 -11.80 -32.54 -37.95
N VAL A 754 -10.86 -31.63 -38.21
CA VAL A 754 -9.88 -31.18 -37.21
C VAL A 754 -10.06 -29.71 -36.79
N GLY A 755 -10.67 -28.89 -37.64
CA GLY A 755 -10.89 -27.49 -37.31
C GLY A 755 -11.99 -26.85 -38.18
N PHE A 756 -12.58 -25.80 -37.61
CA PHE A 756 -13.45 -24.91 -38.34
C PHE A 756 -13.24 -23.47 -37.95
N LYS A 757 -13.46 -22.55 -38.89
CA LYS A 757 -13.46 -21.10 -38.66
C LYS A 757 -14.59 -20.45 -39.44
N LEU A 758 -15.17 -19.37 -38.89
CA LEU A 758 -16.02 -18.47 -39.65
C LEU A 758 -15.14 -17.36 -40.22
N CYS A 759 -15.22 -17.14 -41.55
CA CYS A 759 -14.34 -16.24 -42.27
C CYS A 759 -15.10 -15.55 -43.40
N ASP A 760 -14.65 -14.35 -43.75
CA ASP A 760 -15.02 -13.71 -45.02
C ASP A 760 -14.07 -14.15 -46.12
N GLN A 761 -14.48 -14.05 -47.40
CA GLN A 761 -13.76 -14.65 -48.52
C GLN A 761 -12.46 -13.88 -48.85
N ASP A 762 -12.36 -12.63 -48.42
CA ASP A 762 -11.21 -11.73 -48.58
C ASP A 762 -10.09 -12.00 -47.57
N ARG A 763 -10.26 -12.95 -46.64
CA ARG A 763 -9.31 -13.24 -45.55
C ARG A 763 -8.32 -14.35 -45.93
N GLU A 764 -7.26 -14.44 -45.15
CA GLU A 764 -6.22 -15.46 -45.24
C GLU A 764 -6.25 -16.39 -44.02
N ILE A 765 -5.83 -17.61 -44.26
CA ILE A 765 -5.70 -18.65 -43.23
C ILE A 765 -4.33 -19.28 -43.24
N LEU A 766 -3.96 -19.80 -42.07
CA LEU A 766 -2.79 -20.68 -41.87
C LEU A 766 -3.31 -22.10 -41.60
N LEU A 767 -2.85 -23.06 -42.41
CA LEU A 767 -2.99 -24.49 -42.14
C LEU A 767 -1.68 -25.00 -41.56
N ILE A 768 -1.75 -25.73 -40.45
CA ILE A 768 -0.58 -26.23 -39.74
C ILE A 768 -0.66 -27.75 -39.66
N THR A 769 0.41 -28.43 -40.04
CA THR A 769 0.50 -29.88 -39.96
C THR A 769 1.10 -30.33 -38.61
N THR A 770 0.93 -31.62 -38.30
CA THR A 770 1.54 -32.27 -37.13
C THR A 770 3.07 -32.22 -37.13
N GLU A 771 3.70 -31.99 -38.29
CA GLU A 771 5.15 -31.80 -38.42
C GLU A 771 5.58 -30.34 -38.32
N GLY A 772 4.66 -29.42 -38.08
CA GLY A 772 4.95 -27.98 -37.94
C GLY A 772 5.12 -27.25 -39.29
N ILE A 773 4.75 -27.87 -40.39
CA ILE A 773 4.72 -27.22 -41.70
C ILE A 773 3.50 -26.30 -41.75
N MET A 774 3.69 -25.02 -42.08
CA MET A 774 2.64 -24.01 -42.17
C MET A 774 2.47 -23.57 -43.64
N ILE A 775 1.21 -23.52 -44.08
CA ILE A 775 0.84 -22.91 -45.36
C ILE A 775 -0.13 -21.75 -45.09
N ARG A 776 0.20 -20.57 -45.63
CA ARG A 776 -0.67 -19.40 -45.65
C ARG A 776 -1.37 -19.35 -47.00
N MET A 777 -2.70 -19.25 -47.02
CA MET A 777 -3.49 -19.19 -48.23
C MET A 777 -4.65 -18.23 -48.11
N SER A 778 -5.01 -17.59 -49.27
CA SER A 778 -6.21 -16.77 -49.38
C SER A 778 -7.45 -17.67 -49.49
N LEU A 779 -8.52 -17.29 -48.84
CA LEU A 779 -9.82 -17.97 -48.87
C LEU A 779 -10.53 -17.79 -50.23
N GLU A 780 -10.16 -16.79 -51.05
CA GLU A 780 -10.68 -16.60 -52.41
C GLU A 780 -10.46 -17.82 -53.30
N ASN A 781 -9.44 -18.59 -53.00
CA ASN A 781 -9.07 -19.80 -53.77
C ASN A 781 -9.86 -21.04 -53.33
N ILE A 782 -10.74 -20.93 -52.31
CA ILE A 782 -11.51 -22.05 -51.79
C ILE A 782 -12.95 -21.89 -52.23
N SER A 783 -13.45 -22.91 -52.97
CA SER A 783 -14.82 -22.88 -53.47
C SER A 783 -15.87 -22.92 -52.34
N ILE A 784 -16.88 -22.07 -52.44
CA ILE A 784 -18.10 -22.12 -51.62
C ILE A 784 -18.99 -23.25 -52.17
N ILE A 785 -19.22 -24.28 -51.36
CA ILE A 785 -20.03 -25.44 -51.72
C ILE A 785 -20.99 -25.84 -50.62
N GLY A 786 -22.06 -26.50 -51.01
CA GLY A 786 -23.13 -26.91 -50.12
C GLY A 786 -22.66 -27.79 -48.95
N ARG A 787 -23.43 -27.73 -47.85
CA ARG A 787 -23.12 -28.39 -46.57
C ARG A 787 -22.87 -29.91 -46.63
N ASN A 788 -23.47 -30.64 -47.58
CA ASN A 788 -23.36 -32.11 -47.75
C ASN A 788 -22.16 -32.56 -48.59
N ALA A 789 -21.25 -31.66 -48.99
CA ALA A 789 -20.09 -31.99 -49.82
C ALA A 789 -18.85 -32.32 -48.93
N SER A 790 -17.88 -33.06 -49.52
CA SER A 790 -16.64 -33.49 -48.87
C SER A 790 -15.50 -32.48 -49.05
N GLY A 791 -15.72 -31.33 -49.70
CA GLY A 791 -14.72 -30.29 -49.90
C GLY A 791 -13.70 -30.58 -51.00
N VAL A 792 -12.75 -29.67 -51.15
CA VAL A 792 -11.62 -29.74 -52.11
C VAL A 792 -10.30 -29.92 -51.36
N LYS A 793 -9.27 -30.33 -52.05
CA LYS A 793 -7.93 -30.50 -51.44
C LYS A 793 -7.29 -29.13 -51.27
N LEU A 794 -7.04 -28.74 -50.02
CA LEU A 794 -6.41 -27.48 -49.68
C LEU A 794 -4.90 -27.59 -49.56
N MET A 795 -4.41 -28.73 -49.04
CA MET A 795 -3.01 -28.98 -48.85
C MET A 795 -2.62 -30.40 -49.29
N ASN A 796 -1.50 -30.53 -49.98
CA ASN A 796 -0.92 -31.83 -50.27
C ASN A 796 -0.20 -32.35 -49.06
N ILE A 797 -0.71 -33.42 -48.49
CA ILE A 797 -0.07 -34.17 -47.42
C ILE A 797 0.49 -35.45 -48.05
N ASP A 798 1.77 -35.80 -47.73
CA ASP A 798 2.41 -36.98 -48.27
C ASP A 798 1.66 -38.25 -47.88
N LYS A 799 1.43 -39.12 -48.85
CA LYS A 799 0.60 -40.33 -48.70
C LYS A 799 1.27 -41.44 -47.88
N ASP A 800 2.58 -41.32 -47.65
CA ASP A 800 3.38 -42.37 -47.00
C ASP A 800 3.80 -42.05 -45.57
N GLY A 801 3.33 -40.89 -45.04
CA GLY A 801 3.62 -40.46 -43.67
C GLY A 801 2.36 -40.30 -42.80
N ASP A 802 2.49 -40.39 -41.51
CA ASP A 802 1.44 -40.15 -40.49
C ASP A 802 1.10 -38.63 -40.32
N THR A 803 1.54 -37.81 -41.33
CA THR A 803 1.33 -36.36 -41.30
C THR A 803 -0.16 -36.00 -41.52
N THR A 804 -0.74 -35.23 -40.62
CA THR A 804 -2.14 -34.74 -40.72
C THR A 804 -2.16 -33.25 -40.50
N ILE A 805 -3.29 -32.60 -40.86
CA ILE A 805 -3.54 -31.24 -40.45
C ILE A 805 -3.81 -31.25 -38.91
N ALA A 806 -3.09 -30.41 -38.18
CA ALA A 806 -3.22 -30.28 -36.74
C ALA A 806 -4.11 -29.11 -36.34
N SER A 807 -3.97 -27.95 -37.01
CA SER A 807 -4.68 -26.72 -36.64
C SER A 807 -4.94 -25.78 -37.83
N VAL A 808 -5.94 -24.90 -37.63
CA VAL A 808 -6.34 -23.86 -38.58
C VAL A 808 -6.43 -22.53 -37.87
N ALA A 809 -5.63 -21.54 -38.29
CA ALA A 809 -5.64 -20.19 -37.72
C ALA A 809 -6.01 -19.13 -38.74
N LYS A 810 -6.68 -18.05 -38.27
CA LYS A 810 -6.93 -16.85 -39.09
C LYS A 810 -5.74 -15.92 -39.02
N VAL A 811 -5.39 -15.26 -40.13
CA VAL A 811 -4.47 -14.12 -40.15
C VAL A 811 -5.27 -12.85 -39.89
N ARG A 812 -4.88 -12.04 -38.89
CA ARG A 812 -5.47 -10.71 -38.63
C ARG A 812 -4.79 -9.67 -39.53
N GLU A 813 -5.58 -8.68 -40.00
CA GLU A 813 -5.04 -7.45 -40.58
C GLU A 813 -4.46 -6.59 -39.45
N SER A 814 -3.33 -5.91 -39.75
CA SER A 814 -2.86 -4.79 -38.93
C SER A 814 -3.81 -3.60 -39.13
N GLU A 815 -4.25 -2.94 -38.09
CA GLU A 815 -5.10 -1.73 -38.13
C GLU A 815 -4.33 -0.47 -38.59
N ASN A 816 -3.36 -0.59 -39.50
CA ASN A 816 -2.62 0.53 -40.10
C ASN A 816 -2.65 0.42 -41.60
N ASP A 817 -3.81 0.72 -42.22
CA ASP A 817 -3.89 1.17 -43.63
C ASP A 817 -4.85 2.34 -43.72
N GLY A 818 -4.30 3.54 -43.56
CA GLY A 818 -5.01 4.81 -43.70
C GLY A 818 -4.10 6.01 -43.63
N GLU A 819 -3.03 6.06 -44.42
CA GLU A 819 -2.49 7.29 -44.96
C GLU A 819 -1.74 6.97 -46.27
N GLU A 820 -2.37 7.30 -47.38
CA GLU A 820 -1.75 7.45 -48.67
C GLU A 820 -0.78 8.65 -48.60
N ASP A 821 0.47 8.43 -48.88
CA ASP A 821 1.31 9.49 -49.47
C ASP A 821 1.97 8.96 -50.75
N SER A 822 1.57 9.64 -51.80
CA SER A 822 2.03 9.53 -53.17
C SER A 822 3.40 10.18 -53.36
N GLU A 823 4.05 9.71 -54.45
CA GLU A 823 5.13 10.36 -55.21
C GLU A 823 6.59 10.06 -54.71
N ALA A 824 7.39 9.44 -55.46
CA ALA A 824 7.96 9.58 -56.79
C ALA A 824 9.15 8.62 -56.94
N ASP A 825 9.18 7.90 -58.02
CA ASP A 825 10.34 7.28 -58.66
C ASP A 825 11.14 8.39 -59.45
N PRO A 826 12.34 8.20 -59.98
CA PRO A 826 13.17 7.02 -60.19
C PRO A 826 14.70 7.26 -60.10
N GLY A 827 15.45 6.20 -60.20
CA GLY A 827 16.68 6.29 -60.97
C GLY A 827 17.99 5.83 -60.32
N GLU A 828 18.49 4.84 -60.93
CA GLU A 828 19.83 4.54 -61.39
C GLU A 828 20.77 3.69 -60.57
N ASP A 829 21.14 2.65 -61.24
CA ASP A 829 22.24 1.69 -61.17
C ASP A 829 23.59 2.27 -60.72
N ALA A 830 24.34 1.46 -59.99
CA ALA A 830 25.75 1.21 -60.31
C ALA A 830 26.27 0.02 -59.49
N ASP A 831 26.63 -1.03 -60.24
CA ASP A 831 27.59 -2.06 -59.92
C ASP A 831 28.91 -1.45 -59.44
N THR A 832 29.67 -2.11 -58.56
CA THR A 832 31.03 -2.56 -58.80
C THR A 832 31.67 -3.09 -57.49
N GLU A 833 31.98 -4.34 -57.54
CA GLU A 833 33.26 -5.01 -57.41
C GLU A 833 33.93 -5.22 -56.03
N ILE A 834 34.22 -6.48 -55.91
CA ILE A 834 35.07 -7.21 -54.98
C ILE A 834 36.51 -6.69 -54.97
N ALA A 835 37.13 -6.61 -53.81
CA ALA A 835 38.58 -6.88 -53.69
C ALA A 835 38.93 -7.45 -52.30
N GLU A 836 39.24 -8.72 -52.32
CA GLU A 836 40.13 -9.34 -51.34
C GLU A 836 41.53 -8.70 -51.42
N ILE A 837 42.15 -8.50 -50.25
CA ILE A 837 43.61 -8.54 -50.14
C ILE A 837 43.99 -9.11 -48.78
N ASN A 838 44.71 -10.21 -48.89
CA ASN A 838 45.49 -10.92 -47.88
C ASN A 838 46.76 -10.13 -47.48
N GLY A 839 47.23 -10.41 -46.27
CA GLY A 839 48.68 -10.64 -46.13
C GLY A 839 49.42 -9.80 -45.10
N GLU A 840 49.73 -10.48 -44.05
CA GLU A 840 51.10 -10.64 -43.46
C GLU A 840 51.81 -9.48 -42.76
N ASP A 841 52.11 -9.82 -41.52
CA ASP A 841 53.43 -9.71 -40.79
C ASP A 841 54.07 -8.34 -40.58
N THR A 842 54.36 -7.97 -39.42
CA THR A 842 55.63 -8.08 -38.65
C THR A 842 55.66 -7.16 -37.45
N LYS A 843 55.92 -7.75 -36.32
CA LYS A 843 56.96 -7.50 -35.27
C LYS A 843 57.48 -6.09 -35.00
N GLU A 844 57.52 -5.92 -33.65
CA GLU A 844 58.66 -5.38 -32.85
C GLU A 844 58.65 -3.92 -32.45
N ASN A 845 58.71 -3.79 -31.21
CA ASN A 845 59.64 -3.13 -30.26
C ASN A 845 58.99 -2.01 -29.43
N GLN A 846 58.94 -2.28 -28.15
CA GLN A 846 59.85 -1.86 -27.03
C GLN A 846 59.82 -0.36 -26.64
N GLU A 847 59.64 -0.27 -25.33
CA GLU A 847 60.19 0.80 -24.45
C GLU A 847 59.48 2.17 -24.53
N GLU A 848 58.81 2.61 -23.50
CA GLU A 848 59.14 3.04 -22.14
C GLU A 848 57.97 2.94 -21.17
#